data_8a45bb99f9ee563e5f5ef112309db9c9
#
_entry.id   8a45bb99f9ee563e5f5ef112309db9c9
#
_cell.length_a   1.000
_cell.length_b   1.000
_cell.length_c   1.000
_cell.angle_alpha   90.00
_cell.angle_beta   90.00
_cell.angle_gamma   90.00
#
_symmetry.space_group_name_H-M   'P 1'
#
loop_
_entity.id
_entity.type
_entity.pdbx_description
1 polymer ?
#
loop_
_entity_poly.entity_id
_entity_poly.type
_entity_poly.pdbx_seq_one_letter_code
_entity_poly.pdbx_strand_id
1 'polypeptide(L)'
;MNQHFSKIHRFFLITLACLASLCVQAAPTITRLTPPSELFSNGQAAPVIARFLPGQRFDLQATIRPDAADKQIISATFSLDGKDILAPTALKNCEALCIKGLPANAMLATVRAFSVDAPGLHTLRVNATQSDGQTVSAQGNFEVVTLVKGGQKIKNIIILLGDGMGAAQRTAARIVAGGYAQGKVIAPMAMDTFPVTGMVKTASLNSIVTDSSPGMTAYVSGNKNNNNSEGVFPDDTLDSFDNPRIEYLSEYLHRTQGKALGLVTTADVFDATPAGNAVHTSNRGAGTGIVDQYLDDRGLTGLSVLMGGGRKWFLPASVPGSARGDRTDYAFSSTDAHTADIVKRWGAAQGNLDKDRNLLADFQAAGFTYTADKSSLDTIDPTKTDRLLGLFALSNMNVALDKIDGRRARVLGQSGRVVDDYGFPDQPMLDEMTAKALAVLDRHKKGFVLMVEGASIDKQAHAMDTERWLLDTIEFDRAIALAKAYAQGRSDTIVIVTADHECAGVALIGGSRVSDSRLQALVREGSGTALRNEVVGVYEQAGFPKYKIDTDGYPQTTDIDNRILVGYGSNADRMEDFRTNLQPLQDNQQPFTKQEPLSTYPSGLLARDQEGKYMITGQVPGDSATHTATDVPLSAFGPGAYAFTGVIDNTDVFFKLAQVAIRGVVPLEGMIPVPVRVQRKPLP
;
A
#
# COMPACT_ATOMS: atom_id res chain seq x y z
N MET A 1 27.28 -73.21 -57.80
CA MET A 1 26.87 -74.60 -57.91
C MET A 1 25.82 -74.91 -56.88
N ASN A 2 24.65 -75.23 -57.36
CA ASN A 2 23.57 -76.04 -56.75
C ASN A 2 23.07 -75.64 -55.35
N GLN A 3 21.85 -75.05 -55.31
CA GLN A 3 20.53 -75.71 -55.26
C GLN A 3 20.36 -76.62 -54.03
N HIS A 4 19.44 -76.26 -53.12
CA HIS A 4 18.19 -76.98 -53.02
C HIS A 4 17.15 -76.31 -52.14
N PHE A 5 15.93 -76.28 -52.63
CA PHE A 5 14.66 -75.87 -52.02
C PHE A 5 14.27 -76.71 -50.81
N SER A 6 13.66 -76.18 -49.84
CA SER A 6 12.63 -76.82 -49.05
C SER A 6 11.58 -75.86 -48.54
N LYS A 7 10.34 -76.10 -48.92
CA LYS A 7 9.12 -75.38 -48.47
C LYS A 7 8.77 -75.86 -47.09
N ILE A 8 8.52 -74.89 -46.18
CA ILE A 8 7.78 -75.16 -44.94
C ILE A 8 6.69 -74.13 -44.82
N HIS A 9 5.47 -74.65 -44.65
CA HIS A 9 4.21 -73.91 -44.48
C HIS A 9 4.26 -72.92 -43.34
N ARG A 10 3.85 -71.68 -43.64
CA ARG A 10 3.54 -70.69 -42.64
C ARG A 10 2.09 -70.83 -42.21
N PHE A 11 1.87 -71.32 -41.02
CA PHE A 11 0.62 -71.10 -40.28
C PHE A 11 0.54 -69.65 -39.86
N PHE A 12 -0.41 -68.88 -40.40
CA PHE A 12 -0.76 -67.55 -39.94
C PHE A 12 -1.63 -67.73 -38.70
N LEU A 13 -1.04 -67.55 -37.50
CA LEU A 13 -1.79 -67.24 -36.29
C LEU A 13 -2.03 -65.71 -36.28
N ILE A 14 -3.23 -65.30 -36.62
CA ILE A 14 -3.69 -63.93 -36.40
C ILE A 14 -4.00 -63.86 -34.92
N THR A 15 -3.03 -63.36 -34.15
CA THR A 15 -3.26 -62.92 -32.77
C THR A 15 -3.89 -61.56 -32.88
N LEU A 16 -5.20 -61.49 -32.69
CA LEU A 16 -5.96 -60.27 -32.53
C LEU A 16 -5.53 -59.64 -31.19
N ALA A 17 -4.47 -58.83 -31.20
CA ALA A 17 -4.13 -57.97 -30.09
C ALA A 17 -5.22 -56.89 -30.01
N CYS A 18 -6.19 -57.10 -29.14
CA CYS A 18 -7.00 -56.01 -28.63
C CYS A 18 -6.05 -55.02 -27.94
N LEU A 19 -5.60 -54.03 -28.66
CA LEU A 19 -5.13 -52.76 -28.11
C LEU A 19 -6.35 -52.13 -27.43
N ALA A 20 -6.58 -52.54 -26.17
CA ALA A 20 -7.32 -51.68 -25.28
C ALA A 20 -6.49 -50.40 -25.20
N SER A 21 -6.83 -49.39 -26.00
CA SER A 21 -6.43 -48.01 -25.75
C SER A 21 -6.92 -47.73 -24.36
N LEU A 22 -6.05 -47.85 -23.39
CA LEU A 22 -6.24 -47.17 -22.11
C LEU A 22 -6.31 -45.70 -22.50
N CYS A 23 -7.52 -45.23 -22.77
CA CYS A 23 -7.80 -43.79 -22.70
C CYS A 23 -7.43 -43.39 -21.28
N VAL A 24 -6.20 -42.93 -21.10
CA VAL A 24 -5.85 -42.20 -19.89
C VAL A 24 -6.75 -41.00 -19.94
N GLN A 25 -7.90 -41.09 -19.27
CA GLN A 25 -8.75 -39.96 -19.08
C GLN A 25 -7.93 -38.92 -18.31
N ALA A 26 -7.75 -37.76 -18.91
CA ALA A 26 -7.03 -36.68 -18.23
C ALA A 26 -7.81 -36.25 -16.99
N ALA A 27 -7.10 -36.03 -15.90
CA ALA A 27 -7.71 -35.53 -14.68
C ALA A 27 -7.88 -34.01 -14.72
N PRO A 28 -8.82 -33.45 -13.99
CA PRO A 28 -8.92 -31.98 -13.82
C PRO A 28 -7.62 -31.45 -13.20
N THR A 29 -7.40 -30.13 -13.30
CA THR A 29 -6.21 -29.48 -12.76
C THR A 29 -6.59 -28.34 -11.81
N ILE A 30 -5.86 -28.21 -10.71
CA ILE A 30 -5.95 -27.06 -9.82
C ILE A 30 -4.87 -26.07 -10.22
N THR A 31 -5.26 -24.92 -10.69
CA THR A 31 -4.33 -23.91 -11.23
C THR A 31 -3.96 -22.84 -10.20
N ARG A 32 -4.77 -22.66 -9.15
CA ARG A 32 -4.52 -21.75 -8.05
C ARG A 32 -5.05 -22.31 -6.73
N LEU A 33 -4.32 -22.06 -5.65
CA LEU A 33 -4.76 -22.35 -4.28
C LEU A 33 -4.53 -21.10 -3.41
N THR A 34 -5.52 -20.74 -2.61
CA THR A 34 -5.48 -19.61 -1.66
C THR A 34 -5.78 -20.13 -0.25
N PRO A 35 -5.03 -19.74 0.79
CA PRO A 35 -3.92 -18.76 0.79
C PRO A 35 -2.76 -19.17 -0.12
N PRO A 36 -1.99 -18.18 -0.64
CA PRO A 36 -0.84 -18.45 -1.49
C PRO A 36 0.12 -19.39 -0.79
N SER A 37 0.50 -20.44 -1.49
CA SER A 37 1.48 -21.42 -1.05
C SER A 37 2.61 -21.49 -2.04
N GLU A 38 3.71 -22.05 -1.59
CA GLU A 38 4.90 -22.10 -2.34
C GLU A 38 4.78 -22.72 -3.72
N LEU A 39 5.40 -22.07 -4.61
CA LEU A 39 5.53 -22.45 -6.00
C LEU A 39 7.00 -22.70 -6.38
N PHE A 40 7.93 -22.59 -5.44
CA PHE A 40 9.37 -22.75 -5.66
C PHE A 40 9.81 -24.15 -5.22
N SER A 41 9.42 -25.15 -5.97
CA SER A 41 9.86 -26.52 -5.73
C SER A 41 11.29 -26.72 -6.25
N ASN A 42 12.27 -26.58 -5.38
CA ASN A 42 13.66 -26.95 -5.65
C ASN A 42 14.10 -28.21 -4.87
N GLY A 43 13.14 -29.01 -4.41
CA GLY A 43 13.37 -30.20 -3.60
C GLY A 43 13.55 -29.91 -2.10
N GLN A 44 13.37 -28.67 -1.66
CA GLN A 44 13.33 -28.28 -0.25
C GLN A 44 11.89 -28.22 0.26
N ALA A 45 11.70 -28.07 1.58
CA ALA A 45 10.39 -27.82 2.15
C ALA A 45 9.87 -26.46 1.64
N ALA A 46 8.59 -26.44 1.24
CA ALA A 46 7.95 -25.22 0.75
C ALA A 46 7.98 -24.12 1.82
N PRO A 47 8.40 -22.90 1.48
CA PRO A 47 8.37 -21.78 2.42
C PRO A 47 6.93 -21.44 2.79
N VAL A 48 6.74 -20.90 4.01
CA VAL A 48 5.47 -20.38 4.45
C VAL A 48 5.34 -18.94 3.91
N ILE A 49 4.35 -18.71 3.07
CA ILE A 49 4.06 -17.39 2.46
C ILE A 49 2.99 -16.68 3.30
N ALA A 50 1.85 -17.34 3.52
CA ALA A 50 0.73 -16.76 4.24
C ALA A 50 0.81 -17.06 5.74
N ARG A 51 0.55 -16.03 6.57
CA ARG A 51 0.58 -16.13 8.03
C ARG A 51 -0.62 -15.42 8.63
N PHE A 52 -1.17 -15.95 9.71
CA PHE A 52 -2.38 -15.42 10.34
C PHE A 52 -2.24 -15.36 11.85
N LEU A 53 -3.02 -14.47 12.49
CA LEU A 53 -3.26 -14.51 13.94
C LEU A 53 -4.20 -15.65 14.29
N PRO A 54 -4.16 -16.20 15.52
CA PRO A 54 -5.22 -17.04 16.03
C PRO A 54 -6.59 -16.35 15.87
N GLY A 55 -7.52 -16.99 15.16
CA GLY A 55 -8.87 -16.46 14.93
C GLY A 55 -8.96 -15.30 13.92
N GLN A 56 -7.91 -14.92 13.23
CA GLN A 56 -7.99 -14.00 12.09
C GLN A 56 -8.76 -14.66 10.96
N ARG A 57 -9.66 -13.91 10.33
CA ARG A 57 -10.48 -14.40 9.21
C ARG A 57 -9.74 -14.22 7.88
N PHE A 58 -9.90 -15.21 7.02
CA PHE A 58 -9.43 -15.18 5.64
C PHE A 58 -10.23 -16.13 4.78
N ASP A 59 -10.15 -16.00 3.48
CA ASP A 59 -10.84 -16.89 2.55
C ASP A 59 -9.92 -18.03 2.08
N LEU A 60 -10.51 -19.21 1.90
CA LEU A 60 -9.90 -20.31 1.15
C LEU A 60 -10.51 -20.31 -0.25
N GLN A 61 -9.68 -20.48 -1.28
CA GLN A 61 -10.16 -20.59 -2.64
C GLN A 61 -9.27 -21.50 -3.48
N ALA A 62 -9.86 -22.19 -4.44
CA ALA A 62 -9.16 -22.92 -5.47
C ALA A 62 -9.79 -22.66 -6.84
N THR A 63 -8.95 -22.44 -7.86
CA THR A 63 -9.38 -22.45 -9.25
C THR A 63 -9.12 -23.83 -9.84
N ILE A 64 -10.15 -24.46 -10.39
CA ILE A 64 -10.15 -25.84 -10.88
C ILE A 64 -10.58 -25.85 -12.34
N ARG A 65 -9.75 -26.43 -13.19
CA ARG A 65 -10.04 -26.58 -14.62
C ARG A 65 -10.41 -28.02 -14.93
N PRO A 66 -11.57 -28.31 -15.52
CA PRO A 66 -11.84 -29.59 -16.14
C PRO A 66 -10.84 -29.91 -17.25
N ASP A 67 -10.63 -31.16 -17.53
CA ASP A 67 -9.69 -31.60 -18.58
C ASP A 67 -10.25 -31.39 -20.01
N ALA A 68 -11.58 -31.24 -20.14
CA ALA A 68 -12.27 -31.01 -21.41
C ALA A 68 -13.46 -30.06 -21.27
N ALA A 69 -13.85 -29.44 -22.39
CA ALA A 69 -14.92 -28.43 -22.41
C ALA A 69 -16.33 -28.99 -22.13
N ASP A 70 -16.55 -30.28 -22.32
CA ASP A 70 -17.80 -30.97 -22.05
C ASP A 70 -17.93 -31.50 -20.61
N LYS A 71 -16.88 -31.35 -19.80
CA LYS A 71 -16.87 -31.81 -18.42
C LYS A 71 -17.06 -30.66 -17.43
N GLN A 72 -17.57 -31.01 -16.24
CA GLN A 72 -17.84 -30.06 -15.16
C GLN A 72 -17.16 -30.53 -13.87
N ILE A 73 -16.74 -29.59 -13.04
CA ILE A 73 -16.35 -29.90 -11.65
C ILE A 73 -17.64 -30.04 -10.84
N ILE A 74 -17.86 -31.20 -10.28
CA ILE A 74 -19.11 -31.54 -9.55
C ILE A 74 -18.94 -31.46 -8.02
N SER A 75 -17.71 -31.50 -7.54
CA SER A 75 -17.42 -31.29 -6.11
C SER A 75 -16.00 -30.76 -5.92
N ALA A 76 -15.85 -29.96 -4.86
CA ALA A 76 -14.57 -29.60 -4.30
C ALA A 76 -14.69 -29.57 -2.78
N THR A 77 -13.70 -30.11 -2.08
CA THR A 77 -13.65 -30.15 -0.62
C THR A 77 -12.29 -29.68 -0.13
N PHE A 78 -12.30 -28.96 0.97
CA PHE A 78 -11.07 -28.55 1.65
C PHE A 78 -10.87 -29.37 2.91
N SER A 79 -9.64 -29.74 3.21
CA SER A 79 -9.25 -30.32 4.49
C SER A 79 -8.04 -29.60 5.07
N LEU A 80 -8.01 -29.50 6.40
CA LEU A 80 -6.92 -28.91 7.17
C LEU A 80 -6.30 -29.99 8.05
N ASP A 81 -5.01 -30.22 7.94
CA ASP A 81 -4.27 -31.22 8.70
C ASP A 81 -4.91 -32.61 8.64
N GLY A 82 -5.43 -32.96 7.47
CA GLY A 82 -6.12 -34.24 7.21
C GLY A 82 -7.55 -34.34 7.70
N LYS A 83 -8.12 -33.25 8.24
CA LYS A 83 -9.53 -33.19 8.67
C LYS A 83 -10.33 -32.33 7.71
N ASP A 84 -11.48 -32.82 7.29
CA ASP A 84 -12.36 -32.07 6.40
C ASP A 84 -12.86 -30.78 7.07
N ILE A 85 -12.87 -29.70 6.28
CA ILE A 85 -13.47 -28.43 6.69
C ILE A 85 -14.97 -28.53 6.49
N LEU A 86 -15.73 -28.45 7.59
CA LEU A 86 -17.18 -28.59 7.57
C LEU A 86 -17.92 -27.38 6.99
N ALA A 87 -17.23 -26.31 6.63
CA ALA A 87 -17.84 -25.16 5.99
C ALA A 87 -18.25 -25.52 4.55
N PRO A 88 -19.47 -25.16 4.12
CA PRO A 88 -19.89 -25.41 2.75
C PRO A 88 -18.95 -24.70 1.76
N THR A 89 -18.50 -25.42 0.76
CA THR A 89 -17.72 -24.89 -0.34
C THR A 89 -18.68 -24.40 -1.42
N ALA A 90 -18.66 -23.10 -1.71
CA ALA A 90 -19.39 -22.56 -2.86
C ALA A 90 -18.63 -22.91 -4.13
N LEU A 91 -19.29 -23.53 -5.11
CA LEU A 91 -18.77 -23.74 -6.45
C LEU A 91 -19.36 -22.66 -7.36
N LYS A 92 -18.49 -21.92 -8.04
CA LYS A 92 -18.89 -20.86 -8.97
C LYS A 92 -18.30 -21.14 -10.34
N ASN A 93 -19.14 -21.09 -11.35
CA ASN A 93 -18.74 -21.25 -12.74
C ASN A 93 -18.01 -19.99 -13.22
N CYS A 94 -16.92 -20.16 -13.95
CA CYS A 94 -16.18 -19.05 -14.53
C CYS A 94 -16.95 -18.29 -15.62
N GLU A 95 -17.50 -19.02 -16.58
CA GLU A 95 -18.16 -18.40 -17.76
C GLU A 95 -17.51 -17.09 -18.21
N ALA A 96 -18.29 -15.99 -18.22
CA ALA A 96 -17.80 -14.65 -18.56
C ALA A 96 -17.12 -13.90 -17.38
N LEU A 97 -17.08 -14.51 -16.19
CA LEU A 97 -16.61 -13.86 -14.96
C LEU A 97 -15.12 -14.04 -14.72
N CYS A 98 -14.43 -14.89 -15.50
CA CYS A 98 -13.03 -15.21 -15.27
C CYS A 98 -12.09 -14.53 -16.26
N ILE A 99 -10.82 -14.45 -15.84
CA ILE A 99 -9.75 -13.85 -16.64
C ILE A 99 -9.53 -14.59 -17.96
N LYS A 100 -9.01 -13.88 -18.94
CA LYS A 100 -8.69 -14.42 -20.26
C LYS A 100 -7.75 -15.63 -20.14
N GLY A 101 -8.11 -16.75 -20.77
CA GLY A 101 -7.32 -17.98 -20.81
C GLY A 101 -7.84 -19.08 -19.89
N LEU A 102 -8.81 -18.81 -19.03
CA LEU A 102 -9.56 -19.84 -18.34
C LEU A 102 -10.73 -20.32 -19.21
N PRO A 103 -10.99 -21.64 -19.27
CA PRO A 103 -12.17 -22.16 -19.97
C PRO A 103 -13.45 -21.77 -19.21
N ALA A 104 -14.54 -21.57 -19.94
CA ALA A 104 -15.83 -21.16 -19.36
C ALA A 104 -16.35 -22.14 -18.29
N ASN A 105 -16.01 -23.42 -18.39
CA ASN A 105 -16.37 -24.47 -17.42
C ASN A 105 -15.37 -24.62 -16.26
N ALA A 106 -14.36 -23.75 -16.14
CA ALA A 106 -13.54 -23.70 -14.93
C ALA A 106 -14.40 -23.32 -13.72
N MET A 107 -14.04 -23.78 -12.56
CA MET A 107 -14.78 -23.59 -11.32
C MET A 107 -13.90 -22.96 -10.23
N LEU A 108 -14.49 -22.01 -9.53
CA LEU A 108 -13.94 -21.43 -8.31
C LEU A 108 -14.60 -22.12 -7.12
N ALA A 109 -13.81 -22.78 -6.30
CA ALA A 109 -14.26 -23.38 -5.04
C ALA A 109 -13.82 -22.46 -3.90
N THR A 110 -14.77 -21.94 -3.12
CA THR A 110 -14.47 -20.91 -2.11
C THR A 110 -15.11 -21.24 -0.75
N VAL A 111 -14.34 -21.03 0.33
CA VAL A 111 -14.83 -21.00 1.72
C VAL A 111 -14.52 -19.60 2.27
N ARG A 112 -15.54 -18.82 2.54
CA ARG A 112 -15.40 -17.44 3.01
C ARG A 112 -15.27 -17.36 4.52
N ALA A 113 -14.53 -16.36 5.00
CA ALA A 113 -14.34 -16.01 6.41
C ALA A 113 -13.90 -17.20 7.29
N PHE A 114 -13.01 -18.01 6.77
CA PHE A 114 -12.40 -19.13 7.50
C PHE A 114 -11.42 -18.60 8.56
N SER A 115 -11.25 -19.33 9.66
CA SER A 115 -10.26 -18.97 10.69
C SER A 115 -9.76 -20.21 11.43
N VAL A 116 -8.55 -20.11 11.98
CA VAL A 116 -7.92 -21.16 12.79
C VAL A 116 -7.38 -20.53 14.08
N ASP A 117 -7.67 -21.16 15.22
CA ASP A 117 -7.18 -20.68 16.53
C ASP A 117 -5.86 -21.34 16.95
N ALA A 118 -5.61 -22.55 16.49
CA ALA A 118 -4.45 -23.34 16.89
C ALA A 118 -3.17 -22.79 16.24
N PRO A 119 -2.16 -22.33 17.02
CA PRO A 119 -0.89 -21.92 16.47
C PRO A 119 -0.10 -23.09 15.87
N GLY A 120 0.64 -22.81 14.81
CA GLY A 120 1.51 -23.79 14.14
C GLY A 120 1.44 -23.72 12.63
N LEU A 121 2.18 -24.59 11.99
CA LEU A 121 2.14 -24.79 10.56
C LEU A 121 0.96 -25.70 10.21
N HIS A 122 0.10 -25.27 9.33
CA HIS A 122 -1.08 -25.98 8.87
C HIS A 122 -0.93 -26.38 7.40
N THR A 123 -1.41 -27.59 7.09
CA THR A 123 -1.47 -28.12 5.74
C THR A 123 -2.88 -28.03 5.21
N LEU A 124 -3.10 -27.20 4.19
CA LEU A 124 -4.36 -27.08 3.47
C LEU A 124 -4.33 -28.00 2.26
N ARG A 125 -5.36 -28.85 2.12
CA ARG A 125 -5.55 -29.68 0.92
C ARG A 125 -6.92 -29.39 0.31
N VAL A 126 -6.95 -29.32 -1.02
CA VAL A 126 -8.19 -29.29 -1.78
C VAL A 126 -8.26 -30.54 -2.66
N ASN A 127 -9.42 -31.20 -2.66
CA ASN A 127 -9.74 -32.31 -3.53
C ASN A 127 -10.91 -31.91 -4.40
N ALA A 128 -10.83 -32.20 -5.71
CA ALA A 128 -11.91 -31.90 -6.64
C ALA A 128 -12.22 -33.11 -7.51
N THR A 129 -13.50 -33.28 -7.88
CA THR A 129 -14.00 -34.34 -8.73
C THR A 129 -14.70 -33.74 -9.94
N GLN A 130 -14.39 -34.24 -11.11
CA GLN A 130 -15.10 -33.86 -12.34
C GLN A 130 -16.18 -34.88 -12.72
N SER A 131 -17.04 -34.55 -13.64
CA SER A 131 -18.28 -35.26 -13.97
C SER A 131 -18.12 -36.72 -14.45
N ASP A 132 -16.93 -37.09 -14.90
CA ASP A 132 -16.59 -38.49 -15.27
C ASP A 132 -15.99 -39.30 -14.11
N GLY A 133 -15.93 -38.72 -12.89
CA GLY A 133 -15.37 -39.37 -11.70
C GLY A 133 -13.87 -39.20 -11.52
N GLN A 134 -13.16 -38.56 -12.45
CA GLN A 134 -11.75 -38.27 -12.27
C GLN A 134 -11.56 -37.21 -11.15
N THR A 135 -10.50 -37.37 -10.36
CA THR A 135 -10.20 -36.54 -9.22
C THR A 135 -8.81 -35.90 -9.31
N VAL A 136 -8.67 -34.75 -8.67
CA VAL A 136 -7.38 -34.07 -8.47
C VAL A 136 -7.25 -33.61 -7.04
N SER A 137 -6.01 -33.53 -6.54
CA SER A 137 -5.70 -32.97 -5.22
C SER A 137 -4.55 -32.00 -5.35
N ALA A 138 -4.65 -30.85 -4.66
CA ALA A 138 -3.53 -29.93 -4.45
C ALA A 138 -3.35 -29.66 -2.96
N GLN A 139 -2.13 -29.31 -2.59
CA GLN A 139 -1.78 -29.05 -1.20
C GLN A 139 -0.98 -27.75 -1.10
N GLY A 140 -1.27 -26.97 -0.07
CA GLY A 140 -0.55 -25.78 0.33
C GLY A 140 -0.33 -25.74 1.84
N ASN A 141 0.31 -24.67 2.32
CA ASN A 141 0.52 -24.46 3.74
C ASN A 141 0.28 -23.01 4.12
N PHE A 142 0.04 -22.78 5.40
CA PHE A 142 0.08 -21.46 6.03
C PHE A 142 0.43 -21.63 7.52
N GLU A 143 0.88 -20.53 8.16
CA GLU A 143 1.19 -20.53 9.58
C GLU A 143 0.15 -19.73 10.36
N VAL A 144 -0.31 -20.26 11.48
CA VAL A 144 -0.96 -19.46 12.54
C VAL A 144 0.10 -19.14 13.58
N VAL A 145 0.39 -17.84 13.75
CA VAL A 145 1.50 -17.41 14.62
C VAL A 145 1.20 -17.66 16.10
N THR A 146 2.23 -17.92 16.88
CA THR A 146 2.13 -17.98 18.33
C THR A 146 2.24 -16.60 18.93
N LEU A 147 1.20 -16.13 19.61
CA LEU A 147 1.25 -14.91 20.42
C LEU A 147 1.66 -15.24 21.87
N VAL A 148 2.70 -14.61 22.34
CA VAL A 148 3.28 -14.84 23.68
C VAL A 148 2.54 -14.00 24.72
N LYS A 149 2.21 -14.58 25.87
CA LYS A 149 1.61 -13.83 26.98
C LYS A 149 2.61 -12.75 27.45
N GLY A 150 2.24 -11.49 27.27
CA GLY A 150 2.99 -10.32 27.72
C GLY A 150 2.38 -9.65 28.96
N GLY A 151 2.87 -8.47 29.28
CA GLY A 151 2.37 -7.61 30.33
C GLY A 151 1.15 -6.78 29.89
N GLN A 152 1.24 -5.44 30.06
CA GLN A 152 0.17 -4.52 29.70
C GLN A 152 -0.13 -4.53 28.20
N LYS A 153 -1.40 -4.57 27.84
CA LYS A 153 -1.87 -4.46 26.46
C LYS A 153 -1.88 -3.00 26.01
N ILE A 154 -1.53 -2.79 24.74
CA ILE A 154 -1.64 -1.49 24.10
C ILE A 154 -3.07 -1.23 23.71
N LYS A 155 -3.55 -0.04 24.05
CA LYS A 155 -4.91 0.42 23.75
C LYS A 155 -4.96 1.14 22.41
N ASN A 156 -3.99 2.00 22.13
CA ASN A 156 -3.94 2.83 20.93
C ASN A 156 -2.73 2.48 20.06
N ILE A 157 -2.98 2.30 18.78
CA ILE A 157 -1.95 2.05 17.77
C ILE A 157 -1.98 3.25 16.82
N ILE A 158 -0.83 3.88 16.61
CA ILE A 158 -0.66 4.98 15.65
C ILE A 158 0.41 4.57 14.64
N ILE A 159 0.03 4.51 13.38
CA ILE A 159 0.90 4.20 12.25
C ILE A 159 1.02 5.48 11.43
N LEU A 160 2.24 6.02 11.34
CA LEU A 160 2.52 7.14 10.46
C LEU A 160 3.32 6.62 9.28
N LEU A 161 2.80 6.82 8.07
CA LEU A 161 3.36 6.32 6.83
C LEU A 161 3.71 7.49 5.91
N GLY A 162 5.00 7.67 5.66
CA GLY A 162 5.47 8.57 4.60
C GLY A 162 5.57 7.77 3.32
N ASP A 163 4.59 7.93 2.43
CA ASP A 163 4.56 7.22 1.16
C ASP A 163 5.82 7.55 0.35
N GLY A 164 6.51 6.53 -0.15
CA GLY A 164 7.75 6.68 -0.90
C GLY A 164 8.97 7.19 -0.12
N MET A 165 8.88 7.30 1.22
CA MET A 165 9.89 7.94 2.05
C MET A 165 11.05 7.00 2.42
N GLY A 166 12.09 6.97 1.62
CA GLY A 166 13.34 6.29 1.97
C GLY A 166 14.22 7.07 2.94
N ALA A 167 15.39 6.53 3.21
CA ALA A 167 16.37 7.14 4.12
C ALA A 167 16.92 8.48 3.60
N ALA A 168 17.03 8.64 2.29
CA ALA A 168 17.55 9.86 1.67
C ALA A 168 16.56 11.03 1.82
N GLN A 169 15.26 10.78 1.63
CA GLN A 169 14.21 11.78 1.85
C GLN A 169 14.21 12.28 3.30
N ARG A 170 14.32 11.38 4.28
CA ARG A 170 14.46 11.75 5.70
C ARG A 170 15.70 12.61 5.95
N THR A 171 16.82 12.27 5.32
CA THR A 171 18.07 13.01 5.48
C THR A 171 17.98 14.41 4.90
N ALA A 172 17.41 14.56 3.70
CA ALA A 172 17.21 15.85 3.06
C ALA A 172 16.29 16.75 3.91
N ALA A 173 15.16 16.23 4.35
CA ALA A 173 14.23 16.96 5.22
C ALA A 173 14.90 17.41 6.54
N ARG A 174 15.71 16.55 7.15
CA ARG A 174 16.48 16.88 8.36
C ARG A 174 17.45 18.05 8.15
N ILE A 175 18.12 18.10 7.01
CA ILE A 175 19.05 19.17 6.67
C ILE A 175 18.28 20.50 6.56
N VAL A 176 17.15 20.51 5.89
CA VAL A 176 16.36 21.72 5.65
C VAL A 176 15.66 22.20 6.91
N ALA A 177 15.01 21.30 7.65
CA ALA A 177 14.25 21.65 8.84
C ALA A 177 15.14 21.96 10.04
N GLY A 178 16.22 21.18 10.24
CA GLY A 178 17.05 21.25 11.44
C GLY A 178 18.40 21.93 11.26
N GLY A 179 18.89 21.98 10.04
CA GLY A 179 20.21 22.50 9.71
C GLY A 179 21.38 21.66 10.25
N TYR A 180 22.58 22.04 9.82
CA TYR A 180 23.84 21.41 10.24
C TYR A 180 24.86 22.45 10.66
N ALA A 181 25.65 22.13 11.65
CA ALA A 181 26.81 22.89 12.06
C ALA A 181 28.00 21.94 12.30
N GLN A 182 29.05 22.08 11.51
CA GLN A 182 30.28 21.27 11.65
C GLN A 182 30.00 19.76 11.70
N GLY A 183 29.13 19.27 10.82
CA GLY A 183 28.76 17.85 10.74
C GLY A 183 27.75 17.36 11.76
N LYS A 184 27.22 18.24 12.60
CA LYS A 184 26.17 17.89 13.57
C LYS A 184 24.83 18.49 13.17
N VAL A 185 23.77 17.71 13.33
CA VAL A 185 22.39 18.20 13.26
C VAL A 185 22.15 19.18 14.39
N ILE A 186 21.66 20.38 14.07
CA ILE A 186 21.36 21.41 15.06
C ILE A 186 20.05 21.10 15.78
N ALA A 187 19.01 20.75 15.00
CA ALA A 187 17.71 20.37 15.54
C ALA A 187 17.26 19.06 14.84
N PRO A 188 17.12 17.94 15.59
CA PRO A 188 16.64 16.70 14.99
C PRO A 188 15.16 16.82 14.62
N MET A 189 14.75 16.08 13.60
CA MET A 189 13.35 15.87 13.29
C MET A 189 12.68 15.02 14.39
N ALA A 190 11.36 15.08 14.50
CA ALA A 190 10.62 14.30 15.48
C ALA A 190 10.88 12.80 15.31
N MET A 191 10.88 12.30 14.05
CA MET A 191 11.16 10.90 13.74
C MET A 191 12.56 10.43 14.14
N ASP A 192 13.54 11.34 14.20
CA ASP A 192 14.91 11.04 14.62
C ASP A 192 15.05 10.86 16.14
N THR A 193 14.05 11.27 16.90
CA THR A 193 14.05 11.21 18.37
C THR A 193 13.35 9.97 18.92
N PHE A 194 12.95 9.05 18.06
CA PHE A 194 12.38 7.76 18.46
C PHE A 194 13.50 6.84 18.95
N PRO A 195 13.31 6.13 20.08
CA PRO A 195 14.37 5.35 20.70
C PRO A 195 14.70 4.06 19.97
N VAL A 196 13.83 3.62 19.06
CA VAL A 196 13.96 2.33 18.36
C VAL A 196 13.93 2.56 16.87
N THR A 197 14.85 1.92 16.17
CA THR A 197 14.93 1.95 14.70
C THR A 197 15.12 0.54 14.16
N GLY A 198 14.47 0.24 13.04
CA GLY A 198 14.62 -0.96 12.22
C GLY A 198 14.60 -0.62 10.76
N MET A 199 14.77 -1.63 9.91
CA MET A 199 14.62 -1.57 8.46
C MET A 199 13.55 -2.57 8.03
N VAL A 200 12.78 -2.22 7.01
CA VAL A 200 11.66 -3.03 6.53
C VAL A 200 11.86 -3.37 5.06
N LYS A 201 11.76 -4.66 4.73
CA LYS A 201 11.72 -5.17 3.36
C LYS A 201 10.32 -4.96 2.79
N THR A 202 10.22 -4.47 1.56
CA THR A 202 8.98 -3.90 1.02
C THR A 202 8.30 -4.73 -0.07
N ALA A 203 8.92 -5.81 -0.58
CA ALA A 203 8.38 -6.60 -1.69
C ALA A 203 6.89 -6.99 -1.51
N SER A 204 6.14 -6.95 -2.61
CA SER A 204 4.77 -7.47 -2.71
C SER A 204 4.74 -8.97 -3.02
N LEU A 205 3.55 -9.57 -3.24
CA LEU A 205 3.43 -10.99 -3.57
C LEU A 205 3.95 -11.31 -4.98
N ASN A 206 3.79 -10.41 -5.92
CA ASN A 206 4.12 -10.63 -7.33
C ASN A 206 5.26 -9.75 -7.86
N SER A 207 5.89 -8.92 -7.00
CA SER A 207 6.98 -8.04 -7.42
C SER A 207 7.97 -7.75 -6.28
N ILE A 208 9.26 -7.63 -6.63
CA ILE A 208 10.27 -7.14 -5.70
C ILE A 208 10.11 -5.64 -5.42
N VAL A 209 9.48 -4.91 -6.34
CA VAL A 209 9.11 -3.50 -6.18
C VAL A 209 7.61 -3.44 -5.93
N THR A 210 7.24 -3.04 -4.73
CA THR A 210 5.83 -2.89 -4.34
C THR A 210 5.22 -1.60 -4.87
N ASP A 211 3.90 -1.58 -5.02
CA ASP A 211 3.14 -0.32 -4.98
C ASP A 211 2.57 -0.09 -3.57
N SER A 212 1.91 1.06 -3.35
CA SER A 212 1.43 1.45 -2.03
C SER A 212 0.30 0.57 -1.50
N SER A 213 -0.51 -0.07 -2.38
CA SER A 213 -1.62 -0.95 -1.96
C SER A 213 -1.12 -2.16 -1.17
N PRO A 214 -0.28 -3.06 -1.72
CA PRO A 214 0.28 -4.16 -0.94
C PRO A 214 1.29 -3.68 0.10
N GLY A 215 1.94 -2.52 -0.11
CA GLY A 215 2.87 -1.94 0.86
C GLY A 215 2.17 -1.67 2.20
N MET A 216 1.06 -0.92 2.18
CA MET A 216 0.26 -0.69 3.39
C MET A 216 -0.47 -1.94 3.86
N THR A 217 -1.08 -2.70 2.95
CA THR A 217 -1.84 -3.90 3.30
C THR A 217 -0.99 -4.91 4.08
N ALA A 218 0.29 -5.08 3.75
CA ALA A 218 1.18 -5.98 4.48
C ALA A 218 1.32 -5.58 5.96
N TYR A 219 1.38 -4.29 6.26
CA TYR A 219 1.49 -3.76 7.62
C TYR A 219 0.24 -4.01 8.46
N VAL A 220 -0.92 -4.14 7.85
CA VAL A 220 -2.21 -4.23 8.57
C VAL A 220 -3.00 -5.50 8.29
N SER A 221 -2.49 -6.43 7.47
CA SER A 221 -3.08 -7.78 7.27
C SER A 221 -2.14 -8.92 7.64
N GLY A 222 -0.82 -8.65 7.70
CA GLY A 222 0.21 -9.67 7.93
C GLY A 222 0.48 -10.56 6.71
N ASN A 223 -0.04 -10.20 5.56
CA ASN A 223 0.08 -10.99 4.34
C ASN A 223 0.48 -10.14 3.14
N LYS A 224 1.18 -10.76 2.20
CA LYS A 224 1.53 -10.17 0.91
C LYS A 224 0.34 -10.22 -0.03
N ASN A 225 0.14 -9.13 -0.76
CA ASN A 225 -0.84 -9.00 -1.83
C ASN A 225 -0.13 -8.71 -3.16
N ASN A 226 -0.83 -8.88 -4.27
CA ASN A 226 -0.33 -8.40 -5.55
C ASN A 226 -0.30 -6.87 -5.58
N ASN A 227 0.59 -6.31 -6.40
CA ASN A 227 0.50 -4.90 -6.74
C ASN A 227 -0.91 -4.58 -7.21
N ASN A 228 -1.41 -3.38 -6.88
CA ASN A 228 -2.76 -2.91 -7.18
C ASN A 228 -3.89 -3.52 -6.31
N SER A 229 -3.59 -4.37 -5.32
CA SER A 229 -4.61 -5.07 -4.51
C SER A 229 -4.58 -4.64 -3.04
N GLU A 230 -5.74 -4.56 -2.41
CA GLU A 230 -5.98 -4.11 -1.04
C GLU A 230 -6.75 -5.18 -0.26
N GLY A 231 -6.13 -5.79 0.75
CA GLY A 231 -6.75 -6.74 1.67
C GLY A 231 -7.30 -8.02 1.04
N VAL A 232 -6.83 -8.40 -0.13
CA VAL A 232 -7.26 -9.60 -0.82
C VAL A 232 -6.08 -10.40 -1.37
N PHE A 233 -6.23 -11.71 -1.44
CA PHE A 233 -5.36 -12.55 -2.24
C PHE A 233 -5.81 -12.52 -3.71
N PRO A 234 -4.89 -12.76 -4.67
CA PRO A 234 -5.25 -12.83 -6.07
C PRO A 234 -6.16 -14.02 -6.34
N ASP A 235 -7.10 -13.84 -7.25
CA ASP A 235 -7.88 -14.92 -7.84
C ASP A 235 -7.91 -14.83 -9.38
N ASP A 236 -8.85 -15.53 -9.99
CA ASP A 236 -8.97 -15.61 -11.44
C ASP A 236 -10.31 -15.03 -11.94
N THR A 237 -10.99 -14.21 -11.13
CA THR A 237 -12.20 -13.47 -11.53
C THR A 237 -11.86 -12.12 -12.15
N LEU A 238 -12.83 -11.54 -12.87
CA LEU A 238 -12.76 -10.17 -13.40
C LEU A 238 -13.33 -9.13 -12.43
N ASP A 239 -14.14 -9.58 -11.48
CA ASP A 239 -14.70 -8.71 -10.45
C ASP A 239 -13.62 -8.34 -9.44
N SER A 240 -13.33 -7.06 -9.32
CA SER A 240 -12.29 -6.57 -8.42
C SER A 240 -12.68 -6.60 -6.93
N PHE A 241 -13.92 -6.91 -6.59
CA PHE A 241 -14.39 -6.90 -5.21
C PHE A 241 -14.73 -8.28 -4.64
N ASP A 242 -14.77 -9.32 -5.47
CA ASP A 242 -15.09 -10.70 -5.05
C ASP A 242 -13.87 -11.55 -4.68
N ASN A 243 -12.67 -11.01 -4.79
CA ASN A 243 -11.40 -11.67 -4.46
C ASN A 243 -11.38 -12.22 -3.02
N PRO A 244 -10.55 -13.26 -2.75
CA PRO A 244 -10.39 -13.81 -1.41
C PRO A 244 -9.88 -12.80 -0.39
N ARG A 245 -10.70 -12.45 0.61
CA ARG A 245 -10.41 -11.42 1.62
C ARG A 245 -9.47 -11.91 2.71
N ILE A 246 -8.74 -10.96 3.29
CA ILE A 246 -7.89 -11.12 4.47
C ILE A 246 -8.32 -10.08 5.50
N GLU A 247 -8.69 -10.52 6.71
CA GLU A 247 -9.13 -9.60 7.77
C GLU A 247 -8.00 -8.65 8.18
N TYR A 248 -8.25 -7.35 8.13
CA TYR A 248 -7.33 -6.32 8.56
C TYR A 248 -7.16 -6.24 10.08
N LEU A 249 -6.10 -5.60 10.55
CA LEU A 249 -5.88 -5.29 11.97
C LEU A 249 -7.03 -4.47 12.56
N SER A 250 -7.55 -3.51 11.80
CA SER A 250 -8.72 -2.69 12.15
C SER A 250 -9.94 -3.57 12.40
N GLU A 251 -10.29 -4.44 11.46
CA GLU A 251 -11.44 -5.35 11.55
C GLU A 251 -11.27 -6.36 12.69
N TYR A 252 -10.10 -6.99 12.79
CA TYR A 252 -9.81 -7.95 13.87
C TYR A 252 -9.94 -7.30 15.26
N LEU A 253 -9.32 -6.11 15.44
CA LEU A 253 -9.35 -5.41 16.72
C LEU A 253 -10.71 -4.76 16.99
N HIS A 254 -11.45 -4.32 15.97
CA HIS A 254 -12.82 -3.86 16.14
C HIS A 254 -13.73 -5.02 16.60
N ARG A 255 -13.70 -6.12 15.87
CA ARG A 255 -14.50 -7.33 16.18
C ARG A 255 -14.19 -7.91 17.55
N THR A 256 -12.92 -7.97 17.95
CA THR A 256 -12.50 -8.65 19.21
C THR A 256 -12.40 -7.72 20.40
N GLN A 257 -12.20 -6.41 20.20
CA GLN A 257 -11.93 -5.46 21.27
C GLN A 257 -12.78 -4.17 21.19
N GLY A 258 -13.49 -3.94 20.09
CA GLY A 258 -14.30 -2.74 19.88
C GLY A 258 -13.48 -1.47 19.66
N LYS A 259 -12.26 -1.57 19.06
CA LYS A 259 -11.44 -0.41 18.75
C LYS A 259 -12.03 0.37 17.57
N ALA A 260 -11.82 1.69 17.58
CA ALA A 260 -12.16 2.57 16.47
C ALA A 260 -11.02 2.62 15.44
N LEU A 261 -11.35 3.00 14.20
CA LEU A 261 -10.40 3.27 13.13
C LEU A 261 -10.41 4.75 12.76
N GLY A 262 -9.23 5.33 12.59
CA GLY A 262 -9.03 6.65 11.99
C GLY A 262 -8.07 6.58 10.83
N LEU A 263 -8.40 7.27 9.74
CA LEU A 263 -7.59 7.39 8.53
C LEU A 263 -7.42 8.85 8.19
N VAL A 264 -6.18 9.30 8.05
CA VAL A 264 -5.82 10.68 7.71
C VAL A 264 -4.75 10.64 6.64
N THR A 265 -4.94 11.38 5.56
CA THR A 265 -4.02 11.42 4.43
C THR A 265 -3.95 12.79 3.78
N THR A 266 -2.87 13.10 3.10
CA THR A 266 -2.79 14.22 2.16
C THR A 266 -3.22 13.84 0.74
N ALA A 267 -3.46 12.54 0.48
CA ALA A 267 -4.03 12.06 -0.77
C ALA A 267 -5.55 12.21 -0.85
N ASP A 268 -6.09 11.78 -1.96
CA ASP A 268 -7.48 11.36 -2.11
C ASP A 268 -7.76 10.15 -1.21
N VAL A 269 -8.82 10.19 -0.41
CA VAL A 269 -9.12 9.11 0.55
C VAL A 269 -9.39 7.75 -0.09
N PHE A 270 -9.68 7.70 -1.39
CA PHE A 270 -9.81 6.42 -2.11
C PHE A 270 -8.45 5.76 -2.42
N ASP A 271 -7.36 6.52 -2.31
CA ASP A 271 -6.03 6.05 -2.70
C ASP A 271 -5.57 4.86 -1.85
N ALA A 272 -4.58 4.17 -2.35
CA ALA A 272 -4.10 2.87 -1.87
C ALA A 272 -3.83 2.78 -0.37
N THR A 273 -3.11 3.75 0.19
CA THR A 273 -2.67 3.70 1.59
C THR A 273 -3.84 3.82 2.58
N PRO A 274 -4.76 4.79 2.47
CA PRO A 274 -5.94 4.79 3.32
C PRO A 274 -6.84 3.58 3.06
N ALA A 275 -7.07 3.20 1.79
CA ALA A 275 -7.95 2.08 1.42
C ALA A 275 -7.42 0.74 1.95
N GLY A 276 -6.11 0.51 1.91
CA GLY A 276 -5.45 -0.70 2.43
C GLY A 276 -5.58 -0.93 3.93
N ASN A 277 -6.37 -0.13 4.65
CA ASN A 277 -6.72 -0.33 6.06
C ASN A 277 -8.16 -0.77 6.31
N ALA A 278 -9.04 -0.71 5.29
CA ALA A 278 -10.48 -0.84 5.51
C ALA A 278 -11.27 -1.37 4.31
N VAL A 279 -10.64 -1.55 3.15
CA VAL A 279 -11.31 -1.88 1.89
C VAL A 279 -10.72 -3.14 1.30
N HIS A 280 -11.56 -3.95 0.65
CA HIS A 280 -11.16 -5.19 0.01
C HIS A 280 -11.41 -5.11 -1.49
N THR A 281 -10.33 -4.98 -2.27
CA THR A 281 -10.39 -4.93 -3.74
C THR A 281 -9.08 -5.39 -4.38
N SER A 282 -9.16 -5.98 -5.56
CA SER A 282 -7.97 -6.27 -6.38
C SER A 282 -7.60 -5.11 -7.31
N ASN A 283 -8.32 -3.97 -7.23
CA ASN A 283 -8.11 -2.82 -8.09
C ASN A 283 -8.18 -1.51 -7.29
N ARG A 284 -7.03 -0.95 -6.92
CA ARG A 284 -6.92 0.35 -6.24
C ARG A 284 -7.53 1.53 -7.00
N GLY A 285 -7.80 1.36 -8.29
CA GLY A 285 -8.47 2.35 -9.12
C GLY A 285 -10.00 2.33 -9.04
N ALA A 286 -10.60 1.40 -8.30
CA ALA A 286 -12.06 1.23 -8.22
C ALA A 286 -12.70 2.20 -7.21
N GLY A 287 -12.52 3.51 -7.46
CA GLY A 287 -12.77 4.56 -6.47
C GLY A 287 -14.20 4.65 -5.95
N THR A 288 -15.23 4.37 -6.76
CA THR A 288 -16.62 4.37 -6.28
C THR A 288 -16.82 3.31 -5.20
N GLY A 289 -16.50 2.06 -5.50
CA GLY A 289 -16.68 0.95 -4.55
C GLY A 289 -15.75 1.05 -3.34
N ILE A 290 -14.56 1.63 -3.49
CA ILE A 290 -13.64 1.88 -2.37
C ILE A 290 -14.28 2.82 -1.35
N VAL A 291 -14.77 3.98 -1.79
CA VAL A 291 -15.33 4.95 -0.83
C VAL A 291 -16.69 4.49 -0.28
N ASP A 292 -17.43 3.70 -1.04
CA ASP A 292 -18.69 3.11 -0.55
C ASP A 292 -18.42 2.08 0.55
N GLN A 293 -17.39 1.21 0.42
CA GLN A 293 -17.02 0.27 1.48
C GLN A 293 -16.64 0.96 2.79
N TYR A 294 -16.03 2.15 2.76
CA TYR A 294 -15.74 2.89 4.00
C TYR A 294 -16.99 3.12 4.85
N LEU A 295 -18.09 3.49 4.22
CA LEU A 295 -19.36 3.72 4.92
C LEU A 295 -20.10 2.42 5.18
N ASP A 296 -20.21 1.59 4.15
CA ASP A 296 -21.04 0.40 4.17
C ASP A 296 -20.48 -0.65 5.14
N ASP A 297 -19.17 -0.87 5.14
CA ASP A 297 -18.48 -1.82 6.02
C ASP A 297 -17.91 -1.18 7.30
N ARG A 298 -18.32 0.07 7.65
CA ARG A 298 -17.85 0.75 8.89
C ARG A 298 -18.12 -0.04 10.17
N GLY A 299 -19.14 -0.89 10.16
CA GLY A 299 -19.45 -1.79 11.27
C GLY A 299 -18.45 -2.92 11.44
N LEU A 300 -17.69 -3.26 10.39
CA LEU A 300 -16.62 -4.25 10.44
C LEU A 300 -15.29 -3.60 10.86
N THR A 301 -15.00 -2.43 10.32
CA THR A 301 -13.71 -1.74 10.49
C THR A 301 -13.64 -0.86 11.74
N GLY A 302 -14.80 -0.38 12.23
CA GLY A 302 -14.87 0.62 13.30
C GLY A 302 -14.52 2.04 12.85
N LEU A 303 -14.63 2.34 11.55
CA LEU A 303 -14.29 3.66 10.99
C LEU A 303 -15.03 4.78 11.72
N SER A 304 -14.26 5.70 12.27
CA SER A 304 -14.75 6.85 13.04
C SER A 304 -14.17 8.18 12.56
N VAL A 305 -12.98 8.17 11.94
CA VAL A 305 -12.37 9.37 11.36
C VAL A 305 -11.87 9.03 9.96
N LEU A 306 -12.24 9.85 8.98
CA LEU A 306 -11.73 9.79 7.60
C LEU A 306 -11.45 11.20 7.14
N MET A 307 -10.18 11.55 6.89
CA MET A 307 -9.78 12.89 6.46
C MET A 307 -8.74 12.84 5.35
N GLY A 308 -8.94 13.68 4.33
CA GLY A 308 -8.03 13.84 3.19
C GLY A 308 -8.66 14.64 2.06
N GLY A 309 -8.24 14.38 0.84
CA GLY A 309 -8.90 14.83 -0.39
C GLY A 309 -10.01 13.87 -0.85
N GLY A 310 -10.39 13.97 -2.12
CA GLY A 310 -11.26 12.95 -2.75
C GLY A 310 -12.74 13.23 -2.74
N ARG A 311 -13.14 14.45 -2.50
CA ARG A 311 -14.57 14.83 -2.50
C ARG A 311 -15.33 14.41 -3.77
N LYS A 312 -14.62 14.29 -4.90
CA LYS A 312 -15.20 13.85 -6.18
C LYS A 312 -15.91 12.49 -6.11
N TRP A 313 -15.49 11.60 -5.23
CA TRP A 313 -16.08 10.27 -5.07
C TRP A 313 -17.34 10.24 -4.19
N PHE A 314 -17.60 11.32 -3.46
CA PHE A 314 -18.73 11.45 -2.53
C PHE A 314 -19.93 12.17 -3.17
N LEU A 315 -19.75 12.73 -4.36
CA LEU A 315 -20.78 13.48 -5.09
C LEU A 315 -21.49 12.56 -6.07
N PRO A 316 -22.84 12.66 -6.24
CA PRO A 316 -23.55 11.95 -7.30
C PRO A 316 -22.92 12.17 -8.68
N ALA A 317 -22.95 11.18 -9.56
CA ALA A 317 -22.38 11.30 -10.90
C ALA A 317 -22.96 12.46 -11.73
N SER A 318 -24.19 12.87 -11.43
CA SER A 318 -24.86 14.03 -12.04
C SER A 318 -24.30 15.38 -11.60
N VAL A 319 -23.48 15.43 -10.54
CA VAL A 319 -22.88 16.67 -10.02
C VAL A 319 -21.54 16.93 -10.74
N PRO A 320 -21.32 18.14 -11.28
CA PRO A 320 -20.05 18.49 -11.89
C PRO A 320 -18.86 18.27 -10.94
N GLY A 321 -17.82 17.64 -11.46
CA GLY A 321 -16.63 17.27 -10.68
C GLY A 321 -16.70 15.89 -10.03
N SER A 322 -17.84 15.19 -10.06
CA SER A 322 -17.94 13.81 -9.60
C SER A 322 -17.09 12.86 -10.45
N ALA A 323 -16.51 11.88 -9.80
CA ALA A 323 -15.79 10.78 -10.45
C ALA A 323 -16.50 9.42 -10.29
N ARG A 324 -17.67 9.38 -9.66
CA ARG A 324 -18.43 8.13 -9.44
C ARG A 324 -18.87 7.51 -10.77
N GLY A 325 -18.84 6.19 -10.83
CA GLY A 325 -19.28 5.43 -12.00
C GLY A 325 -19.46 3.95 -11.70
N ASP A 326 -20.44 3.33 -12.35
CA ASP A 326 -20.82 1.92 -12.15
C ASP A 326 -19.67 0.93 -12.46
N ARG A 327 -18.69 1.32 -13.28
CA ARG A 327 -17.55 0.44 -13.64
C ARG A 327 -16.51 0.29 -12.52
N THR A 328 -16.53 1.19 -11.58
CA THR A 328 -15.60 1.24 -10.43
C THR A 328 -16.32 0.99 -9.11
N ASP A 329 -17.54 0.45 -9.20
CA ASP A 329 -18.43 0.17 -8.10
C ASP A 329 -18.64 -1.34 -7.92
N TYR A 330 -19.27 -1.75 -6.82
CA TYR A 330 -19.58 -3.14 -6.50
C TYR A 330 -21.06 -3.35 -6.20
N ALA A 331 -21.53 -4.57 -6.44
CA ALA A 331 -22.87 -4.99 -6.07
C ALA A 331 -22.82 -6.33 -5.34
N PHE A 332 -23.07 -6.32 -4.04
CA PHE A 332 -23.18 -7.53 -3.24
C PHE A 332 -24.63 -7.79 -2.85
N SER A 333 -25.08 -9.01 -3.06
CA SER A 333 -26.43 -9.43 -2.70
C SER A 333 -26.42 -10.73 -1.89
N SER A 334 -27.20 -10.78 -0.82
CA SER A 334 -27.37 -12.00 -0.01
C SER A 334 -28.04 -13.16 -0.75
N THR A 335 -28.56 -12.93 -1.95
CA THR A 335 -29.24 -13.94 -2.80
C THR A 335 -28.47 -14.27 -4.07
N ASP A 336 -27.52 -13.45 -4.46
CA ASP A 336 -26.69 -13.68 -5.63
C ASP A 336 -25.69 -14.83 -5.39
N ALA A 337 -25.57 -15.75 -6.36
CA ALA A 337 -24.72 -16.94 -6.21
C ALA A 337 -23.23 -16.61 -6.06
N HIS A 338 -22.76 -15.47 -6.54
CA HIS A 338 -21.35 -15.09 -6.52
C HIS A 338 -20.97 -14.31 -5.27
N THR A 339 -21.86 -13.47 -4.72
CA THR A 339 -21.55 -12.53 -3.64
C THR A 339 -22.22 -12.86 -2.32
N ALA A 340 -23.24 -13.76 -2.31
CA ALA A 340 -24.03 -14.08 -1.11
C ALA A 340 -23.17 -14.50 0.09
N ASP A 341 -22.10 -15.26 -0.13
CA ASP A 341 -21.25 -15.71 0.97
C ASP A 341 -20.34 -14.59 1.50
N ILE A 342 -20.03 -13.55 0.72
CA ILE A 342 -19.35 -12.36 1.21
C ILE A 342 -20.25 -11.65 2.21
N VAL A 343 -21.50 -11.40 1.85
CA VAL A 343 -22.49 -10.79 2.75
C VAL A 343 -22.75 -11.63 3.98
N LYS A 344 -23.01 -12.94 3.82
CA LYS A 344 -23.44 -13.81 4.92
C LYS A 344 -22.33 -14.18 5.90
N ARG A 345 -21.10 -14.39 5.41
CA ARG A 345 -20.00 -14.92 6.23
C ARG A 345 -19.04 -13.84 6.71
N TRP A 346 -18.68 -12.89 5.87
CA TRP A 346 -17.91 -11.73 6.30
C TRP A 346 -18.76 -10.75 7.09
N GLY A 347 -20.05 -10.67 6.79
CA GLY A 347 -20.93 -9.63 7.31
C GLY A 347 -20.79 -8.31 6.56
N ALA A 348 -20.22 -8.37 5.36
CA ALA A 348 -20.12 -7.21 4.50
C ALA A 348 -21.50 -6.67 4.13
N ALA A 349 -21.62 -5.39 3.95
CA ALA A 349 -22.87 -4.77 3.53
C ALA A 349 -23.26 -5.22 2.12
N GLN A 350 -24.55 -5.18 1.82
CA GLN A 350 -25.02 -5.30 0.46
C GLN A 350 -24.70 -3.99 -0.26
N GLY A 351 -24.13 -4.08 -1.46
CA GLY A 351 -23.83 -2.96 -2.34
C GLY A 351 -24.74 -2.98 -3.57
N ASN A 352 -24.90 -1.85 -4.19
CA ASN A 352 -25.58 -1.70 -5.48
C ASN A 352 -24.74 -0.81 -6.37
N LEU A 353 -24.86 -0.99 -7.69
CA LEU A 353 -24.27 -0.03 -8.63
C LEU A 353 -25.08 1.27 -8.54
N ASP A 354 -24.54 2.26 -7.85
CA ASP A 354 -25.27 3.47 -7.47
C ASP A 354 -24.46 4.75 -7.67
N LYS A 355 -23.90 4.93 -8.85
CA LYS A 355 -23.11 6.13 -9.21
C LYS A 355 -23.74 7.46 -8.83
N ASP A 356 -25.09 7.50 -8.74
CA ASP A 356 -25.83 8.71 -8.38
C ASP A 356 -26.08 8.83 -6.85
N ARG A 357 -25.48 7.97 -6.04
CA ARG A 357 -25.51 8.03 -4.58
C ARG A 357 -24.88 9.34 -4.08
N ASN A 358 -25.54 10.01 -3.15
CA ASN A 358 -24.96 11.11 -2.41
C ASN A 358 -24.27 10.59 -1.15
N LEU A 359 -23.06 10.07 -1.32
CA LEU A 359 -22.33 9.43 -0.23
C LEU A 359 -22.01 10.40 0.92
N LEU A 360 -21.82 11.69 0.61
CA LEU A 360 -21.62 12.74 1.62
C LEU A 360 -22.83 12.85 2.57
N ALA A 361 -24.05 12.86 2.00
CA ALA A 361 -25.27 12.89 2.80
C ALA A 361 -25.43 11.60 3.62
N ASP A 362 -25.05 10.46 3.07
CA ASP A 362 -25.11 9.17 3.78
C ASP A 362 -24.14 9.11 4.95
N PHE A 363 -22.92 9.63 4.81
CA PHE A 363 -21.98 9.76 5.93
C PHE A 363 -22.56 10.64 7.04
N GLN A 364 -23.16 11.79 6.68
CA GLN A 364 -23.81 12.66 7.66
C GLN A 364 -24.99 11.97 8.35
N ALA A 365 -25.83 11.25 7.60
CA ALA A 365 -26.92 10.44 8.15
C ALA A 365 -26.43 9.30 9.07
N ALA A 366 -25.23 8.77 8.80
CA ALA A 366 -24.55 7.79 9.65
C ALA A 366 -23.87 8.41 10.90
N GLY A 367 -24.03 9.72 11.12
CA GLY A 367 -23.55 10.43 12.30
C GLY A 367 -22.12 10.98 12.18
N PHE A 368 -21.58 11.10 10.97
CA PHE A 368 -20.31 11.79 10.76
C PHE A 368 -20.54 13.31 10.69
N THR A 369 -19.76 14.06 11.46
CA THR A 369 -19.64 15.50 11.27
C THR A 369 -18.76 15.75 10.05
N TYR A 370 -19.27 16.54 9.10
CA TYR A 370 -18.55 16.84 7.85
C TYR A 370 -17.87 18.21 7.93
N THR A 371 -16.66 18.29 7.35
CA THR A 371 -15.90 19.54 7.18
C THR A 371 -15.18 19.55 5.83
N ALA A 372 -15.08 20.71 5.19
CA ALA A 372 -14.56 20.87 3.84
C ALA A 372 -13.29 21.73 3.75
N ASP A 373 -12.93 22.42 4.82
CA ASP A 373 -11.81 23.36 4.87
C ASP A 373 -11.23 23.44 6.30
N LYS A 374 -10.08 24.11 6.43
CA LYS A 374 -9.40 24.27 7.72
C LYS A 374 -10.25 25.07 8.72
N SER A 375 -10.84 26.18 8.27
CA SER A 375 -11.63 27.04 9.14
C SER A 375 -12.80 26.28 9.77
N SER A 376 -13.52 25.48 9.00
CA SER A 376 -14.58 24.62 9.53
C SER A 376 -14.03 23.46 10.40
N LEU A 377 -12.89 22.88 10.04
CA LEU A 377 -12.22 21.85 10.87
C LEU A 377 -11.87 22.41 12.26
N ASP A 378 -11.38 23.65 12.33
CA ASP A 378 -11.01 24.31 13.59
C ASP A 378 -12.20 24.46 14.53
N THR A 379 -13.41 24.72 13.99
CA THR A 379 -14.64 24.88 14.79
C THR A 379 -15.17 23.57 15.38
N ILE A 380 -14.71 22.40 14.90
CA ILE A 380 -15.15 21.10 15.40
C ILE A 380 -14.76 20.94 16.88
N ASP A 381 -15.77 20.79 17.74
CA ASP A 381 -15.58 20.44 19.15
C ASP A 381 -15.35 18.92 19.28
N PRO A 382 -14.10 18.47 19.51
CA PRO A 382 -13.81 17.06 19.59
C PRO A 382 -14.48 16.37 20.80
N THR A 383 -14.93 17.15 21.80
CA THR A 383 -15.61 16.58 22.98
C THR A 383 -17.07 16.18 22.69
N LYS A 384 -17.62 16.63 21.57
CA LYS A 384 -18.99 16.36 21.12
C LYS A 384 -19.05 15.56 19.81
N THR A 385 -17.90 15.31 19.18
CA THR A 385 -17.80 14.65 17.88
C THR A 385 -17.29 13.22 18.05
N ASP A 386 -18.12 12.24 17.72
CA ASP A 386 -17.75 10.82 17.78
C ASP A 386 -17.23 10.30 16.45
N ARG A 387 -17.67 10.91 15.34
CA ARG A 387 -17.28 10.55 13.97
C ARG A 387 -17.03 11.80 13.14
N LEU A 388 -15.94 11.79 12.38
CA LEU A 388 -15.50 12.95 11.60
C LEU A 388 -15.16 12.56 10.17
N LEU A 389 -15.74 13.28 9.20
CA LEU A 389 -15.40 13.22 7.78
C LEU A 389 -14.84 14.58 7.36
N GLY A 390 -13.60 14.61 6.87
CA GLY A 390 -12.98 15.83 6.33
C GLY A 390 -12.54 15.61 4.89
N LEU A 391 -13.12 16.36 3.93
CA LEU A 391 -12.76 16.25 2.52
C LEU A 391 -12.35 17.64 2.02
N PHE A 392 -11.04 17.88 2.02
CA PHE A 392 -10.45 19.21 1.88
C PHE A 392 -10.04 19.56 0.44
N ALA A 393 -10.17 18.63 -0.48
CA ALA A 393 -9.89 18.82 -1.90
C ALA A 393 -10.80 17.94 -2.75
N LEU A 394 -10.94 18.30 -4.03
CA LEU A 394 -11.71 17.49 -4.98
C LEU A 394 -11.03 16.14 -5.25
N SER A 395 -9.70 16.15 -5.39
CA SER A 395 -8.85 14.98 -5.55
C SER A 395 -7.80 14.95 -4.42
N ASN A 396 -6.49 14.81 -4.70
CA ASN A 396 -5.48 14.96 -3.66
C ASN A 396 -5.52 16.36 -3.05
N MET A 397 -5.11 16.48 -1.80
CA MET A 397 -4.89 17.79 -1.19
C MET A 397 -3.71 18.49 -1.87
N ASN A 398 -3.66 19.82 -1.78
CA ASN A 398 -2.49 20.56 -2.24
C ASN A 398 -1.25 20.17 -1.41
N VAL A 399 -0.11 20.15 -2.08
CA VAL A 399 1.18 19.85 -1.44
C VAL A 399 1.57 20.88 -0.40
N ALA A 400 2.46 20.54 0.49
CA ALA A 400 2.90 21.43 1.57
C ALA A 400 3.39 22.79 1.05
N LEU A 401 4.16 22.80 -0.05
CA LEU A 401 4.63 24.03 -0.69
C LEU A 401 3.50 24.99 -1.00
N ASP A 402 2.45 24.53 -1.67
CA ASP A 402 1.32 25.34 -2.09
C ASP A 402 0.55 25.89 -0.86
N LYS A 403 0.34 25.04 0.14
CA LYS A 403 -0.32 25.43 1.41
C LYS A 403 0.49 26.47 2.19
N ILE A 404 1.81 26.31 2.26
CA ILE A 404 2.72 27.26 2.90
C ILE A 404 2.66 28.62 2.19
N ASP A 405 2.81 28.61 0.87
CA ASP A 405 2.79 29.84 0.08
C ASP A 405 1.40 30.52 0.11
N GLY A 406 0.33 29.74 0.10
CA GLY A 406 -1.03 30.25 0.30
C GLY A 406 -1.19 30.98 1.63
N ARG A 407 -0.71 30.39 2.73
CA ARG A 407 -0.77 30.97 4.08
C ARG A 407 0.12 32.21 4.22
N ARG A 408 1.23 32.26 3.50
CA ARG A 408 2.14 33.42 3.46
C ARG A 408 1.70 34.51 2.49
N ALA A 409 0.51 34.39 1.90
CA ALA A 409 -0.01 35.27 0.86
C ALA A 409 0.92 35.40 -0.35
N ARG A 410 1.74 34.38 -0.60
CA ARG A 410 2.61 34.29 -1.77
C ARG A 410 1.91 33.63 -2.96
N VAL A 411 0.71 33.17 -2.80
CA VAL A 411 -0.13 32.70 -3.91
C VAL A 411 -0.36 33.89 -4.80
N LEU A 412 0.43 33.95 -5.76
CA LEU A 412 0.44 34.91 -6.82
C LEU A 412 -0.91 34.85 -7.48
N GLY A 413 -1.53 36.00 -7.70
CA GLY A 413 -2.82 36.20 -8.35
C GLY A 413 -3.03 35.30 -9.55
N GLN A 414 -3.05 34.04 -9.29
CA GLN A 414 -3.05 32.97 -10.26
C GLN A 414 -4.48 32.80 -10.71
N SER A 415 -4.69 33.11 -11.95
CA SER A 415 -5.88 32.71 -12.68
C SER A 415 -6.03 31.18 -12.81
N GLY A 416 -5.15 30.41 -12.20
CA GLY A 416 -5.14 28.95 -12.24
C GLY A 416 -5.63 28.36 -10.94
N ARG A 417 -6.86 28.64 -10.57
CA ARG A 417 -7.46 27.99 -9.40
C ARG A 417 -7.86 26.58 -9.71
N VAL A 418 -7.69 25.72 -8.72
CA VAL A 418 -8.38 24.45 -8.66
C VAL A 418 -9.87 24.70 -8.87
N VAL A 419 -10.51 23.85 -9.65
CA VAL A 419 -11.96 23.92 -9.87
C VAL A 419 -12.66 23.95 -8.52
N ASP A 420 -13.40 25.03 -8.24
CA ASP A 420 -14.16 25.29 -7.02
C ASP A 420 -13.36 25.40 -5.73
N ASP A 421 -12.06 25.60 -5.81
CA ASP A 421 -11.16 25.82 -4.69
C ASP A 421 -11.29 24.90 -3.47
N TYR A 422 -12.09 23.90 -3.48
CA TYR A 422 -12.39 22.94 -2.41
C TYR A 422 -11.54 23.09 -1.13
N GLY A 423 -11.60 24.29 -0.53
CA GLY A 423 -10.83 24.66 0.64
C GLY A 423 -9.53 25.42 0.37
N PHE A 424 -8.88 25.30 -0.78
CA PHE A 424 -7.63 26.02 -1.03
C PHE A 424 -7.86 27.55 -1.20
N PRO A 425 -7.06 28.42 -0.56
CA PRO A 425 -5.88 28.13 0.27
C PRO A 425 -6.17 27.73 1.72
N ASP A 426 -7.41 27.61 2.14
CA ASP A 426 -7.83 27.27 3.50
C ASP A 426 -7.84 25.74 3.73
N GLN A 427 -6.86 25.04 3.23
CA GLN A 427 -6.68 23.61 3.50
C GLN A 427 -5.88 23.40 4.80
N PRO A 428 -6.24 22.38 5.61
CA PRO A 428 -5.46 22.04 6.79
C PRO A 428 -4.12 21.40 6.40
N MET A 429 -3.11 21.58 7.23
CA MET A 429 -1.88 20.81 7.20
C MET A 429 -2.10 19.42 7.82
N LEU A 430 -1.23 18.48 7.51
CA LEU A 430 -1.31 17.11 8.02
C LEU A 430 -1.25 17.05 9.56
N ASP A 431 -0.45 17.89 10.18
CA ASP A 431 -0.38 18.00 11.63
C ASP A 431 -1.69 18.51 12.25
N GLU A 432 -2.38 19.46 11.62
CA GLU A 432 -3.68 19.96 12.06
C GLU A 432 -4.78 18.89 11.97
N MET A 433 -4.79 18.12 10.86
CA MET A 433 -5.69 16.97 10.72
C MET A 433 -5.39 15.90 11.77
N THR A 434 -4.11 15.58 11.97
CA THR A 434 -3.67 14.58 12.95
C THR A 434 -4.09 14.97 14.37
N ALA A 435 -3.91 16.24 14.75
CA ALA A 435 -4.34 16.74 16.05
C ALA A 435 -5.85 16.56 16.27
N LYS A 436 -6.67 16.89 15.25
CA LYS A 436 -8.13 16.75 15.33
C LYS A 436 -8.54 15.27 15.38
N ALA A 437 -7.90 14.41 14.57
CA ALA A 437 -8.14 12.97 14.58
C ALA A 437 -7.86 12.36 15.97
N LEU A 438 -6.70 12.67 16.55
CA LEU A 438 -6.33 12.19 17.89
C LEU A 438 -7.34 12.65 18.95
N ALA A 439 -7.77 13.92 18.90
CA ALA A 439 -8.72 14.46 19.86
C ALA A 439 -10.12 13.79 19.77
N VAL A 440 -10.59 13.46 18.57
CA VAL A 440 -11.85 12.72 18.36
C VAL A 440 -11.69 11.25 18.79
N LEU A 441 -10.61 10.58 18.39
CA LEU A 441 -10.39 9.17 18.65
C LEU A 441 -10.09 8.88 20.14
N ASP A 442 -9.48 9.80 20.87
CA ASP A 442 -9.17 9.61 22.31
C ASP A 442 -10.45 9.41 23.18
N ARG A 443 -11.61 9.79 22.67
CA ARG A 443 -12.90 9.54 23.32
C ARG A 443 -13.33 8.07 23.30
N HIS A 444 -12.80 7.26 22.37
CA HIS A 444 -13.15 5.85 22.27
C HIS A 444 -12.51 5.04 23.38
N LYS A 445 -13.31 4.70 24.39
CA LYS A 445 -12.85 4.01 25.63
C LYS A 445 -12.11 2.70 25.35
N LYS A 446 -12.41 2.04 24.24
CA LYS A 446 -11.74 0.80 23.81
C LYS A 446 -10.42 1.05 23.09
N GLY A 447 -10.10 2.31 22.77
CA GLY A 447 -8.95 2.72 22.00
C GLY A 447 -9.17 2.66 20.50
N PHE A 448 -8.11 2.87 19.76
CA PHE A 448 -8.18 3.04 18.33
C PHE A 448 -6.93 2.51 17.59
N VAL A 449 -7.08 2.35 16.30
CA VAL A 449 -6.01 2.29 15.31
C VAL A 449 -6.12 3.59 14.49
N LEU A 450 -5.03 4.33 14.40
CA LEU A 450 -4.94 5.55 13.58
C LEU A 450 -3.81 5.38 12.58
N MET A 451 -4.14 5.51 11.30
CA MET A 451 -3.16 5.67 10.23
C MET A 451 -3.11 7.13 9.80
N VAL A 452 -1.90 7.67 9.66
CA VAL A 452 -1.64 9.03 9.18
C VAL A 452 -0.63 8.96 8.04
N GLU A 453 -0.98 9.49 6.89
CA GLU A 453 -0.16 9.38 5.70
C GLU A 453 0.30 10.74 5.18
N GLY A 454 1.62 10.85 4.94
CA GLY A 454 2.22 11.89 4.12
C GLY A 454 2.35 11.40 2.68
N ALA A 455 1.28 11.47 1.90
CA ALA A 455 1.19 10.84 0.58
C ALA A 455 1.97 11.58 -0.52
N SER A 456 2.11 12.89 -0.39
CA SER A 456 2.71 13.69 -1.45
C SER A 456 4.25 13.60 -1.49
N ILE A 457 4.87 12.91 -0.53
CA ILE A 457 6.30 12.60 -0.60
C ILE A 457 6.55 11.72 -1.84
N ASP A 458 5.78 10.65 -2.01
CA ASP A 458 5.83 9.77 -3.16
C ASP A 458 5.41 10.46 -4.46
N LYS A 459 4.23 11.08 -4.45
CA LYS A 459 3.66 11.72 -5.64
C LYS A 459 4.59 12.76 -6.25
N GLN A 460 5.29 13.51 -5.42
CA GLN A 460 6.24 14.51 -5.89
C GLN A 460 7.63 13.91 -6.18
N ALA A 461 8.00 12.78 -5.56
CA ALA A 461 9.19 12.04 -5.94
C ALA A 461 9.06 11.41 -7.33
N HIS A 462 7.89 10.91 -7.71
CA HIS A 462 7.58 10.50 -9.08
C HIS A 462 7.82 11.60 -10.11
N ALA A 463 7.47 12.84 -9.77
CA ALA A 463 7.75 14.01 -10.58
C ALA A 463 9.21 14.47 -10.47
N MET A 464 10.02 13.88 -9.59
CA MET A 464 11.37 14.33 -9.22
C MET A 464 11.39 15.80 -8.76
N ASP A 465 10.33 16.23 -8.09
CA ASP A 465 10.19 17.58 -7.55
C ASP A 465 10.72 17.64 -6.13
N THR A 466 12.02 17.95 -6.00
CA THR A 466 12.74 17.98 -4.72
C THR A 466 12.10 18.93 -3.72
N GLU A 467 11.69 20.10 -4.16
CA GLU A 467 11.14 21.13 -3.27
C GLU A 467 9.85 20.66 -2.63
N ARG A 468 8.98 20.02 -3.41
CA ARG A 468 7.69 19.55 -2.93
C ARG A 468 7.81 18.34 -2.05
N TRP A 469 8.43 17.24 -2.51
CA TRP A 469 8.50 16.05 -1.66
C TRP A 469 9.25 16.31 -0.35
N LEU A 470 10.23 17.24 -0.36
CA LEU A 470 10.98 17.58 0.83
C LEU A 470 10.14 18.37 1.83
N LEU A 471 9.34 19.35 1.38
CA LEU A 471 8.43 20.10 2.24
C LEU A 471 7.29 19.22 2.77
N ASP A 472 6.79 18.30 1.96
CA ASP A 472 5.81 17.28 2.41
C ASP A 472 6.41 16.34 3.47
N THR A 473 7.71 15.98 3.37
CA THR A 473 8.40 15.23 4.42
C THR A 473 8.50 16.02 5.73
N ILE A 474 8.70 17.34 5.66
CA ILE A 474 8.70 18.21 6.86
C ILE A 474 7.30 18.32 7.44
N GLU A 475 6.28 18.47 6.60
CA GLU A 475 4.86 18.45 7.05
C GLU A 475 4.53 17.14 7.77
N PHE A 476 4.96 16.02 7.20
CA PHE A 476 4.79 14.69 7.79
C PHE A 476 5.48 14.59 9.16
N ASP A 477 6.71 15.10 9.30
CA ASP A 477 7.43 15.08 10.58
C ASP A 477 6.73 15.90 11.68
N ARG A 478 6.01 16.96 11.31
CA ARG A 478 5.19 17.74 12.25
C ARG A 478 4.01 16.92 12.78
N ALA A 479 3.38 16.12 11.91
CA ALA A 479 2.35 15.17 12.34
C ALA A 479 2.92 14.08 13.25
N ILE A 480 4.14 13.61 12.97
CA ILE A 480 4.88 12.67 13.82
C ILE A 480 5.14 13.28 15.20
N ALA A 481 5.53 14.56 15.25
CA ALA A 481 5.77 15.26 16.51
C ALA A 481 4.51 15.25 17.41
N LEU A 482 3.34 15.52 16.83
CA LEU A 482 2.06 15.47 17.55
C LEU A 482 1.70 14.06 18.04
N ALA A 483 1.85 13.06 17.19
CA ALA A 483 1.57 11.67 17.55
C ALA A 483 2.51 11.19 18.68
N LYS A 484 3.79 11.57 18.61
CA LYS A 484 4.75 11.29 19.66
C LYS A 484 4.40 12.00 20.96
N ALA A 485 4.06 13.29 20.90
CA ALA A 485 3.64 14.07 22.07
C ALA A 485 2.39 13.46 22.72
N TYR A 486 1.41 13.02 21.92
CA TYR A 486 0.23 12.30 22.41
C TYR A 486 0.59 11.02 23.13
N ALA A 487 1.56 10.25 22.63
CA ALA A 487 2.00 8.99 23.24
C ALA A 487 2.95 9.20 24.44
N GLN A 488 3.56 10.37 24.56
CA GLN A 488 4.53 10.66 25.62
C GLN A 488 3.87 10.60 27.01
N GLY A 489 4.45 9.81 27.91
CA GLY A 489 3.91 9.58 29.25
C GLY A 489 2.72 8.60 29.30
N ARG A 490 2.23 8.10 28.17
CA ARG A 490 1.18 7.08 28.10
C ARG A 490 1.81 5.68 28.11
N SER A 491 1.26 4.79 28.89
CA SER A 491 1.67 3.38 28.94
C SER A 491 0.83 2.47 28.03
N ASP A 492 -0.12 3.03 27.30
CA ASP A 492 -1.14 2.32 26.53
C ASP A 492 -1.11 2.63 25.02
N THR A 493 -0.11 3.37 24.55
CA THR A 493 -0.03 3.85 23.17
C THR A 493 1.32 3.52 22.54
N ILE A 494 1.28 2.93 21.35
CA ILE A 494 2.44 2.69 20.49
C ILE A 494 2.35 3.54 19.24
N VAL A 495 3.49 4.09 18.81
CA VAL A 495 3.63 4.87 17.57
C VAL A 495 4.72 4.24 16.73
N ILE A 496 4.43 3.95 15.47
CA ILE A 496 5.42 3.58 14.47
C ILE A 496 5.42 4.59 13.33
N VAL A 497 6.61 4.82 12.77
CA VAL A 497 6.84 5.69 11.61
C VAL A 497 7.62 4.90 10.59
N THR A 498 7.11 4.75 9.38
CA THR A 498 7.76 4.01 8.31
C THR A 498 7.34 4.55 6.95
N ALA A 499 7.72 3.87 5.88
CA ALA A 499 7.23 4.05 4.53
C ALA A 499 6.75 2.70 4.00
N ASP A 500 5.97 2.70 2.95
CA ASP A 500 5.54 1.50 2.23
C ASP A 500 6.60 1.02 1.23
N HIS A 501 7.32 1.95 0.61
CA HIS A 501 8.48 1.77 -0.27
C HIS A 501 9.35 3.03 -0.28
N GLU A 502 10.42 3.01 -1.06
CA GLU A 502 11.16 4.21 -1.47
C GLU A 502 10.75 4.57 -2.90
N CYS A 503 10.74 5.86 -3.22
CA CYS A 503 10.40 6.37 -4.54
C CYS A 503 11.54 7.17 -5.15
N ALA A 504 11.71 7.04 -6.47
CA ALA A 504 12.64 7.75 -7.34
C ALA A 504 14.14 7.38 -7.18
N GLY A 505 14.50 6.52 -6.22
CA GLY A 505 15.90 6.21 -5.97
C GLY A 505 16.69 7.43 -5.50
N VAL A 506 16.13 8.21 -4.59
CA VAL A 506 16.70 9.48 -4.14
C VAL A 506 18.08 9.27 -3.52
N ALA A 507 19.03 10.03 -3.99
CA ALA A 507 20.38 10.10 -3.45
C ALA A 507 20.73 11.54 -3.08
N LEU A 508 21.15 11.75 -1.84
CA LEU A 508 21.64 13.06 -1.41
C LEU A 508 23.14 13.15 -1.70
N ILE A 509 23.50 13.97 -2.68
CA ILE A 509 24.88 14.08 -3.18
C ILE A 509 25.69 15.07 -2.34
N GLY A 510 25.05 16.08 -1.77
CA GLY A 510 25.69 17.10 -0.95
C GLY A 510 24.96 18.43 -0.92
N GLY A 511 25.70 19.50 -0.73
CA GLY A 511 25.19 20.87 -0.73
C GLY A 511 25.88 21.74 -1.78
N SER A 512 25.20 22.79 -2.21
CA SER A 512 25.77 23.81 -3.11
C SER A 512 26.19 25.05 -2.33
N ARG A 513 27.28 25.68 -2.78
CA ARG A 513 27.73 27.00 -2.30
C ARG A 513 27.35 28.14 -3.23
N VAL A 514 26.74 27.82 -4.36
CA VAL A 514 26.30 28.84 -5.30
C VAL A 514 25.20 29.68 -4.66
N SER A 515 25.29 31.00 -4.80
CA SER A 515 24.27 31.90 -4.27
C SER A 515 22.98 31.81 -5.06
N ASP A 516 21.86 32.09 -4.40
CA ASP A 516 20.53 32.08 -5.02
C ASP A 516 20.48 32.98 -6.27
N SER A 517 21.08 34.16 -6.20
CA SER A 517 21.12 35.07 -7.33
C SER A 517 21.92 34.52 -8.52
N ARG A 518 23.03 33.81 -8.25
CA ARG A 518 23.81 33.17 -9.33
C ARG A 518 23.06 31.97 -9.91
N LEU A 519 22.43 31.17 -9.11
CA LEU A 519 21.58 30.07 -9.57
C LEU A 519 20.45 30.54 -10.47
N GLN A 520 19.73 31.57 -10.05
CA GLN A 520 18.70 32.19 -10.88
C GLN A 520 19.23 32.78 -12.17
N ALA A 521 20.46 33.34 -12.15
CA ALA A 521 21.11 33.83 -13.35
C ALA A 521 21.45 32.69 -14.30
N LEU A 522 22.04 31.59 -13.80
CA LEU A 522 22.38 30.40 -14.58
C LEU A 522 21.16 29.77 -15.26
N VAL A 523 20.05 29.72 -14.56
CA VAL A 523 18.80 29.24 -15.15
C VAL A 523 18.31 30.15 -16.27
N ARG A 524 18.38 31.48 -16.09
CA ARG A 524 17.98 32.44 -17.12
C ARG A 524 18.92 32.40 -18.33
N GLU A 525 20.20 32.12 -18.11
CA GLU A 525 21.19 31.95 -19.16
C GLU A 525 20.91 30.73 -20.05
N GLY A 526 20.09 29.78 -19.55
CA GLY A 526 19.64 28.62 -20.32
C GLY A 526 20.74 27.63 -20.67
N SER A 527 21.91 27.73 -20.05
CA SER A 527 23.05 26.87 -20.32
C SER A 527 23.16 25.76 -19.30
N GLY A 528 22.61 24.58 -19.62
CA GLY A 528 22.75 23.38 -18.78
C GLY A 528 24.21 23.03 -18.47
N THR A 529 25.14 23.34 -19.36
CA THR A 529 26.57 23.11 -19.14
C THR A 529 27.14 24.07 -18.10
N ALA A 530 26.81 25.37 -18.18
CA ALA A 530 27.25 26.34 -17.17
C ALA A 530 26.65 26.04 -15.81
N LEU A 531 25.35 25.73 -15.76
CA LEU A 531 24.67 25.32 -14.53
C LEU A 531 25.36 24.12 -13.90
N ARG A 532 25.61 23.07 -14.67
CA ARG A 532 26.29 21.87 -14.20
C ARG A 532 27.70 22.16 -13.68
N ASN A 533 28.50 22.94 -14.40
CA ASN A 533 29.89 23.22 -14.02
C ASN A 533 30.01 24.08 -12.77
N GLU A 534 29.07 25.00 -12.54
CA GLU A 534 29.11 25.90 -11.39
C GLU A 534 28.41 25.32 -10.16
N VAL A 535 27.35 24.53 -10.33
CA VAL A 535 26.55 24.00 -9.21
C VAL A 535 27.09 22.66 -8.70
N VAL A 536 27.49 21.77 -9.60
CA VAL A 536 28.08 20.48 -9.23
C VAL A 536 29.58 20.67 -9.06
N GLY A 537 29.97 21.18 -7.90
CA GLY A 537 31.37 21.16 -7.50
C GLY A 537 31.81 19.74 -7.08
N VAL A 538 33.12 19.56 -6.96
CA VAL A 538 33.64 18.40 -6.25
C VAL A 538 33.20 18.45 -4.77
N TYR A 539 33.07 17.29 -4.12
CA TYR A 539 32.54 17.20 -2.77
C TYR A 539 33.31 18.06 -1.74
N GLU A 540 34.59 18.33 -1.94
CA GLU A 540 35.38 19.22 -1.09
C GLU A 540 34.91 20.68 -1.13
N GLN A 541 34.24 21.08 -2.18
CA GLN A 541 33.65 22.41 -2.30
C GLN A 541 32.22 22.49 -1.79
N ALA A 542 31.58 21.34 -1.58
CA ALA A 542 30.28 21.29 -0.93
C ALA A 542 30.40 21.76 0.53
N GLY A 543 29.34 22.33 1.03
CA GLY A 543 29.24 22.79 2.42
C GLY A 543 27.97 22.28 3.08
N PHE A 544 27.75 22.70 4.31
CA PHE A 544 26.49 22.48 4.99
C PHE A 544 25.52 23.59 4.58
N PRO A 545 24.43 23.27 3.88
CA PRO A 545 23.44 24.28 3.51
C PRO A 545 22.77 24.84 4.77
N LYS A 546 22.43 26.12 4.74
CA LYS A 546 21.75 26.79 5.84
C LYS A 546 20.42 27.32 5.34
N TYR A 547 19.38 26.91 6.01
CA TYR A 547 18.02 27.41 5.80
C TYR A 547 17.59 28.21 7.00
N LYS A 548 16.94 29.35 6.76
CA LYS A 548 16.31 30.13 7.81
C LYS A 548 14.87 29.63 7.94
N ILE A 549 14.49 29.19 9.13
CA ILE A 549 13.15 28.75 9.43
C ILE A 549 12.31 29.95 9.84
N ASP A 550 11.12 30.07 9.28
CA ASP A 550 10.17 31.13 9.56
C ASP A 550 9.32 30.79 10.81
N THR A 551 8.50 31.73 11.22
CA THR A 551 7.64 31.60 12.42
C THR A 551 6.61 30.48 12.32
N ASP A 552 6.24 30.08 11.10
CA ASP A 552 5.34 28.95 10.84
C ASP A 552 6.03 27.57 10.94
N GLY A 553 7.36 27.57 11.20
CA GLY A 553 8.16 26.35 11.35
C GLY A 553 8.64 25.70 10.04
N TYR A 554 8.46 26.37 8.90
CA TYR A 554 8.95 25.96 7.59
C TYR A 554 10.10 26.84 7.10
N PRO A 555 10.91 26.39 6.13
CA PRO A 555 11.94 27.23 5.54
C PRO A 555 11.36 28.54 5.01
N GLN A 556 12.11 29.64 5.20
CA GLN A 556 11.69 30.94 4.70
C GLN A 556 11.67 30.99 3.18
N THR A 557 12.62 30.30 2.54
CA THR A 557 12.59 30.04 1.10
C THR A 557 11.91 28.71 0.83
N THR A 558 11.03 28.66 -0.16
CA THR A 558 10.42 27.44 -0.67
C THR A 558 11.18 26.87 -1.86
N ASP A 559 12.17 27.61 -2.38
CA ASP A 559 13.15 27.16 -3.39
C ASP A 559 14.34 26.52 -2.67
N ILE A 560 14.15 25.29 -2.18
CA ILE A 560 15.06 24.62 -1.26
C ILE A 560 16.17 23.82 -1.94
N ASP A 561 15.99 23.42 -3.17
CA ASP A 561 16.98 22.67 -3.94
C ASP A 561 18.17 23.53 -4.39
N ASN A 562 18.08 24.85 -4.26
CA ASN A 562 19.22 25.75 -4.46
C ASN A 562 20.46 25.37 -3.64
N ARG A 563 20.31 24.65 -2.56
CA ARG A 563 21.36 24.39 -1.59
C ARG A 563 21.63 22.92 -1.34
N ILE A 564 20.75 22.06 -1.85
CA ILE A 564 20.88 20.61 -1.76
C ILE A 564 21.03 20.03 -3.15
N LEU A 565 22.01 19.16 -3.31
CA LEU A 565 22.21 18.40 -4.53
C LEU A 565 21.58 17.02 -4.38
N VAL A 566 20.54 16.77 -5.14
CA VAL A 566 19.79 15.51 -5.13
C VAL A 566 19.93 14.83 -6.48
N GLY A 567 20.22 13.54 -6.46
CA GLY A 567 20.19 12.65 -7.62
C GLY A 567 19.05 11.66 -7.52
N TYR A 568 18.60 11.16 -8.66
CA TYR A 568 17.51 10.20 -8.77
C TYR A 568 17.97 8.97 -9.54
N GLY A 569 18.04 7.82 -8.86
CA GLY A 569 18.55 6.57 -9.44
C GLY A 569 17.54 5.83 -10.29
N SER A 570 16.24 6.01 -10.06
CA SER A 570 15.15 5.46 -10.88
C SER A 570 14.37 6.58 -11.59
N ASN A 571 15.11 7.62 -12.00
CA ASN A 571 14.55 8.78 -12.66
C ASN A 571 13.94 8.43 -14.03
N ALA A 572 13.01 9.26 -14.45
CA ALA A 572 12.46 9.19 -15.78
C ALA A 572 13.50 9.48 -16.84
N ASP A 573 13.22 9.05 -18.07
CA ASP A 573 14.05 9.30 -19.24
C ASP A 573 14.02 10.79 -19.61
N ARG A 574 14.80 11.58 -18.90
CA ARG A 574 14.95 13.01 -19.16
C ARG A 574 16.32 13.53 -18.72
N MET A 575 16.72 14.65 -19.26
CA MET A 575 17.99 15.26 -18.90
C MET A 575 17.92 15.77 -17.47
N GLU A 576 18.87 15.35 -16.64
CA GLU A 576 19.07 15.94 -15.33
C GLU A 576 19.66 17.35 -15.48
N ASP A 577 19.04 18.31 -14.87
CA ASP A 577 19.58 19.64 -14.70
C ASP A 577 19.68 20.01 -13.22
N PHE A 578 19.89 19.17 -12.30
CA PHE A 578 20.13 19.39 -10.86
C PHE A 578 19.09 20.27 -10.16
N ARG A 579 18.12 20.74 -10.89
CA ARG A 579 17.01 21.50 -10.40
C ARG A 579 15.75 20.88 -10.90
N THR A 580 14.97 20.46 -9.98
CA THR A 580 13.58 20.15 -10.24
C THR A 580 12.83 21.44 -10.54
N ASN A 581 11.68 21.30 -11.09
CA ASN A 581 10.86 22.40 -11.58
C ASN A 581 10.92 23.67 -10.74
N LEU A 582 11.39 24.74 -11.36
CA LEU A 582 11.34 26.10 -10.79
C LEU A 582 9.93 26.67 -10.67
N GLN A 583 8.97 25.95 -11.20
CA GLN A 583 7.60 26.38 -11.23
C GLN A 583 6.86 25.78 -10.08
N PRO A 584 5.96 26.52 -9.42
CA PRO A 584 4.95 25.91 -8.59
C PRO A 584 4.14 24.99 -9.50
N LEU A 585 4.56 23.73 -9.56
CA LEU A 585 3.69 22.71 -10.08
C LEU A 585 2.59 22.55 -9.06
N GLN A 586 1.44 22.95 -9.45
CA GLN A 586 0.27 22.42 -8.79
C GLN A 586 0.35 20.91 -8.93
N ASP A 587 -0.11 20.21 -7.92
CA ASP A 587 -0.28 18.78 -7.98
C ASP A 587 -1.03 18.44 -9.28
N ASN A 588 -0.39 17.71 -10.19
CA ASN A 588 -0.97 17.35 -11.48
C ASN A 588 -2.22 16.48 -11.36
N GLN A 589 -2.53 15.99 -10.18
CA GLN A 589 -3.74 15.24 -9.88
C GLN A 589 -4.93 16.14 -9.49
N GLN A 590 -4.69 17.42 -9.27
CA GLN A 590 -5.77 18.39 -9.08
C GLN A 590 -6.35 18.77 -10.45
N PRO A 591 -7.67 18.89 -10.58
CA PRO A 591 -8.26 19.39 -11.81
C PRO A 591 -8.03 20.89 -11.94
N PHE A 592 -7.01 21.27 -12.69
CA PHE A 592 -6.70 22.67 -12.93
C PHE A 592 -7.30 23.25 -14.18
N THR A 593 -7.30 24.54 -14.22
CA THR A 593 -7.29 25.30 -15.45
C THR A 593 -5.87 25.24 -16.06
N LYS A 594 -5.66 24.30 -16.92
CA LYS A 594 -4.65 24.19 -18.00
C LYS A 594 -3.48 25.21 -18.04
N GLN A 595 -2.84 25.52 -16.92
CA GLN A 595 -1.51 26.09 -17.01
C GLN A 595 -0.53 24.93 -17.16
N GLU A 596 0.01 24.79 -18.35
CA GLU A 596 1.16 23.92 -18.55
C GLU A 596 2.23 24.35 -17.54
N PRO A 597 2.75 23.44 -16.73
CA PRO A 597 3.94 23.74 -15.94
C PRO A 597 5.00 24.25 -16.90
N LEU A 598 5.65 25.35 -16.59
CA LEU A 598 6.84 25.76 -17.31
C LEU A 598 7.90 24.70 -17.01
N SER A 599 7.88 23.67 -17.83
CA SER A 599 8.84 22.60 -17.74
C SER A 599 10.23 23.18 -17.99
N THR A 600 11.15 22.88 -17.11
CA THR A 600 12.58 23.11 -17.34
C THR A 600 13.14 22.13 -18.36
N TYR A 601 12.30 21.26 -18.92
CA TYR A 601 12.72 20.33 -19.94
C TYR A 601 13.19 21.09 -21.19
N PRO A 602 14.41 20.81 -21.64
CA PRO A 602 14.82 21.28 -22.95
C PRO A 602 13.80 20.79 -23.98
N SER A 603 13.34 21.68 -24.82
CA SER A 603 12.45 21.36 -25.94
C SER A 603 13.00 20.29 -26.89
N GLY A 604 14.20 19.81 -26.65
CA GLY A 604 14.91 18.78 -27.39
C GLY A 604 14.92 17.38 -26.74
N LEU A 605 13.93 17.07 -25.91
CA LEU A 605 13.82 15.75 -25.26
C LEU A 605 14.04 14.57 -26.22
N LEU A 606 13.51 14.67 -27.42
CA LEU A 606 13.64 13.60 -28.42
C LEU A 606 15.07 13.45 -28.96
N ALA A 607 15.89 14.49 -28.84
CA ALA A 607 17.28 14.46 -29.33
C ALA A 607 18.26 13.98 -28.26
N ARG A 608 17.88 14.01 -26.99
CA ARG A 608 18.83 13.84 -25.90
C ARG A 608 19.29 12.40 -25.74
N ASP A 609 18.49 11.45 -26.14
CA ASP A 609 18.74 10.02 -25.91
C ASP A 609 18.98 9.24 -27.22
N GLN A 610 18.97 9.89 -28.37
CA GLN A 610 19.20 9.23 -29.66
C GLN A 610 20.53 8.50 -29.74
N GLU A 611 21.49 8.90 -28.93
CA GLU A 611 22.81 8.29 -28.87
C GLU A 611 23.15 7.70 -27.50
N GLY A 612 22.21 7.61 -26.60
CA GLY A 612 22.38 7.12 -25.21
C GLY A 612 23.31 7.98 -24.35
N LYS A 613 23.58 9.22 -24.73
CA LYS A 613 24.58 10.07 -24.05
C LYS A 613 24.10 10.71 -22.77
N TYR A 614 22.78 10.78 -22.58
CA TYR A 614 22.16 11.44 -21.43
C TYR A 614 21.39 10.48 -20.53
N MET A 615 21.29 9.22 -20.94
CA MET A 615 20.72 8.18 -20.10
C MET A 615 21.74 7.75 -19.05
N ILE A 616 21.33 7.77 -17.80
CA ILE A 616 22.07 7.14 -16.71
C ILE A 616 21.65 5.68 -16.61
N THR A 617 22.58 4.78 -16.36
CA THR A 617 22.28 3.38 -16.14
C THR A 617 21.23 3.22 -15.06
N GLY A 618 20.13 2.53 -15.34
CA GLY A 618 19.01 2.32 -14.43
C GLY A 618 17.86 3.31 -14.61
N GLN A 619 17.93 4.25 -15.55
CA GLN A 619 16.80 5.11 -15.88
C GLN A 619 15.61 4.31 -16.43
N VAL A 620 14.45 4.81 -16.17
CA VAL A 620 13.18 4.22 -16.59
C VAL A 620 12.64 4.99 -17.80
N PRO A 621 12.21 4.31 -18.88
CA PRO A 621 11.54 5.00 -19.98
C PRO A 621 10.27 5.69 -19.50
N GLY A 622 10.05 6.93 -19.92
CA GLY A 622 8.86 7.69 -19.58
C GLY A 622 9.16 9.03 -18.92
N ASP A 623 8.15 9.66 -18.40
CA ASP A 623 8.17 11.00 -17.79
C ASP A 623 8.00 10.98 -16.25
N SER A 624 7.91 9.80 -15.67
CA SER A 624 7.71 9.59 -14.23
C SER A 624 8.79 8.65 -13.68
N ALA A 625 9.38 9.01 -12.56
CA ALA A 625 10.25 8.12 -11.80
C ALA A 625 9.46 6.94 -11.22
N THR A 626 10.15 5.89 -10.79
CA THR A 626 9.52 4.67 -10.26
C THR A 626 9.94 4.39 -8.83
N HIS A 627 9.18 3.54 -8.15
CA HIS A 627 9.57 3.00 -6.85
C HIS A 627 10.83 2.15 -6.96
N THR A 628 11.50 1.93 -5.84
CA THR A 628 12.65 1.04 -5.75
C THR A 628 12.40 -0.10 -4.77
N ALA A 629 13.19 -1.18 -4.91
CA ALA A 629 13.14 -2.33 -3.99
C ALA A 629 13.96 -2.13 -2.71
N THR A 630 14.31 -0.89 -2.40
CA THR A 630 15.14 -0.55 -1.24
C THR A 630 14.39 -0.76 0.07
N ASP A 631 15.06 -1.34 1.07
CA ASP A 631 14.52 -1.38 2.44
C ASP A 631 14.26 0.03 2.96
N VAL A 632 13.17 0.23 3.69
CA VAL A 632 12.79 1.52 4.25
C VAL A 632 13.02 1.56 5.77
N PRO A 633 13.38 2.72 6.34
CA PRO A 633 13.58 2.85 7.77
C PRO A 633 12.23 2.83 8.51
N LEU A 634 12.21 2.15 9.66
CA LEU A 634 11.13 2.17 10.62
C LEU A 634 11.62 2.76 11.93
N SER A 635 10.85 3.66 12.53
CA SER A 635 11.10 4.19 13.88
C SER A 635 9.91 3.87 14.77
N ALA A 636 10.14 3.47 16.03
CA ALA A 636 9.08 3.10 16.96
C ALA A 636 9.23 3.78 18.32
N PHE A 637 8.11 4.14 18.95
CA PHE A 637 8.02 4.81 20.24
C PHE A 637 6.86 4.25 21.08
N GLY A 638 7.07 4.16 22.37
CA GLY A 638 6.07 3.69 23.33
C GLY A 638 6.31 2.24 23.76
N PRO A 639 5.44 1.69 24.62
CA PRO A 639 5.59 0.33 25.13
C PRO A 639 5.50 -0.69 23.98
N GLY A 640 6.44 -1.62 23.94
CA GLY A 640 6.55 -2.63 22.88
C GLY A 640 7.35 -2.20 21.65
N ALA A 641 7.83 -0.96 21.60
CA ALA A 641 8.61 -0.44 20.47
C ALA A 641 9.85 -1.30 20.13
N TYR A 642 10.52 -1.87 21.14
CA TYR A 642 11.71 -2.71 20.95
C TYR A 642 11.49 -3.94 20.06
N ALA A 643 10.24 -4.35 19.86
CA ALA A 643 9.93 -5.44 18.94
C ALA A 643 10.26 -5.10 17.46
N PHE A 644 10.43 -3.83 17.13
CA PHE A 644 10.63 -3.33 15.77
C PHE A 644 12.11 -3.11 15.40
N THR A 645 13.04 -3.70 16.13
CA THR A 645 14.47 -3.64 15.82
C THR A 645 14.87 -4.65 14.75
N GLY A 646 15.99 -4.37 14.06
CA GLY A 646 16.57 -5.26 13.04
C GLY A 646 16.00 -5.03 11.66
N VAL A 647 16.26 -5.96 10.75
CA VAL A 647 15.69 -5.99 9.40
C VAL A 647 14.53 -6.97 9.39
N ILE A 648 13.34 -6.48 9.17
CA ILE A 648 12.09 -7.25 9.27
C ILE A 648 11.34 -7.23 7.94
N ASP A 649 10.45 -8.18 7.74
CA ASP A 649 9.52 -8.15 6.61
C ASP A 649 8.37 -7.18 6.92
N ASN A 650 7.77 -6.55 5.91
CA ASN A 650 6.63 -5.64 6.11
C ASN A 650 5.45 -6.37 6.79
N THR A 651 5.25 -7.66 6.51
CA THR A 651 4.22 -8.47 7.17
C THR A 651 4.48 -8.68 8.68
N ASP A 652 5.73 -8.67 9.13
CA ASP A 652 6.07 -8.81 10.54
C ASP A 652 5.57 -7.65 11.40
N VAL A 653 5.43 -6.46 10.82
CA VAL A 653 4.90 -5.27 11.51
C VAL A 653 3.50 -5.54 12.06
N PHE A 654 2.64 -6.16 11.25
CA PHE A 654 1.29 -6.58 11.68
C PHE A 654 1.33 -7.45 12.93
N PHE A 655 2.14 -8.52 12.91
CA PHE A 655 2.19 -9.48 14.03
C PHE A 655 2.75 -8.84 15.29
N LYS A 656 3.69 -7.92 15.15
CA LYS A 656 4.27 -7.18 16.29
C LYS A 656 3.25 -6.20 16.89
N LEU A 657 2.47 -5.48 16.08
CA LEU A 657 1.38 -4.63 16.53
C LEU A 657 0.26 -5.46 17.18
N ALA A 658 -0.12 -6.57 16.56
CA ALA A 658 -1.11 -7.49 17.11
C ALA A 658 -0.66 -8.10 18.45
N GLN A 659 0.60 -8.51 18.57
CA GLN A 659 1.16 -9.03 19.81
C GLN A 659 0.93 -8.07 20.98
N VAL A 660 1.31 -6.79 20.82
CA VAL A 660 1.19 -5.80 21.91
C VAL A 660 -0.26 -5.42 22.20
N ALA A 661 -1.13 -5.45 21.20
CA ALA A 661 -2.57 -5.12 21.37
C ALA A 661 -3.38 -6.28 21.98
N ILE A 662 -3.04 -7.53 21.67
CA ILE A 662 -3.83 -8.71 22.02
C ILE A 662 -3.29 -9.39 23.29
N ARG A 663 -1.99 -9.62 23.35
CA ARG A 663 -1.33 -10.37 24.44
C ARG A 663 -0.50 -9.49 25.37
N GLY A 664 -0.24 -8.25 24.97
CA GLY A 664 0.54 -7.27 25.73
C GLY A 664 2.01 -7.25 25.36
N VAL A 665 2.71 -6.30 25.95
CA VAL A 665 4.14 -6.06 25.75
C VAL A 665 4.95 -7.18 26.37
N VAL A 666 5.82 -7.81 25.57
CA VAL A 666 6.77 -8.82 26.06
C VAL A 666 7.98 -8.10 26.66
N PRO A 667 8.41 -8.41 27.90
CA PRO A 667 9.63 -7.83 28.49
C PRO A 667 10.88 -8.14 27.64
N LEU A 668 11.83 -7.20 27.63
CA LEU A 668 13.10 -7.33 26.88
C LEU A 668 13.88 -8.60 27.22
N GLU A 669 13.83 -9.06 28.45
CA GLU A 669 14.48 -10.29 28.92
C GLU A 669 14.01 -11.55 28.16
N GLY A 670 12.80 -11.54 27.63
CA GLY A 670 12.26 -12.61 26.77
C GLY A 670 12.55 -12.42 25.28
N MET A 671 13.13 -11.30 24.88
CA MET A 671 13.39 -10.92 23.48
C MET A 671 14.86 -11.02 23.05
N ILE A 672 15.75 -11.49 23.91
CA ILE A 672 17.13 -11.76 23.49
C ILE A 672 17.05 -12.83 22.41
N PRO A 673 17.38 -12.53 21.15
CA PRO A 673 17.39 -13.55 20.14
C PRO A 673 18.36 -14.65 20.58
N VAL A 674 17.88 -15.85 20.71
CA VAL A 674 18.79 -17.01 20.76
C VAL A 674 19.64 -16.88 19.49
N PRO A 675 20.96 -16.76 19.60
CA PRO A 675 21.78 -16.62 18.41
C PRO A 675 21.50 -17.84 17.50
N VAL A 676 20.96 -17.58 16.34
CA VAL A 676 20.80 -18.58 15.31
C VAL A 676 22.22 -19.06 15.00
N ARG A 677 22.58 -20.25 15.47
CA ARG A 677 23.81 -20.91 15.03
C ARG A 677 23.65 -21.16 13.54
N VAL A 678 24.11 -20.21 12.76
CA VAL A 678 24.35 -20.47 11.33
C VAL A 678 25.46 -21.52 11.29
N GLN A 679 25.07 -22.76 11.07
CA GLN A 679 26.04 -23.79 10.67
C GLN A 679 26.58 -23.35 9.32
N ARG A 680 27.70 -22.64 9.33
CA ARG A 680 28.46 -22.44 8.09
C ARG A 680 28.95 -23.82 7.65
N LYS A 681 28.36 -24.36 6.59
CA LYS A 681 29.03 -25.43 5.86
C LYS A 681 30.40 -24.89 5.43
N PRO A 682 31.49 -25.64 5.65
CA PRO A 682 32.78 -25.27 5.06
C PRO A 682 32.58 -25.16 3.54
N LEU A 683 33.10 -24.10 2.98
CA LEU A 683 33.24 -24.00 1.52
C LEU A 683 34.13 -25.16 1.04
N PRO A 684 33.82 -25.78 -0.11
CA PRO A 684 34.60 -26.87 -0.67
C PRO A 684 36.03 -26.47 -1.01
#